data_cb1177d8da50e457495066adc9579461
#
_entry.id   cb1177d8da50e457495066adc9579461
#
_cell.length_a   1.000
_cell.length_b   1.000
_cell.length_c   1.000
_cell.angle_alpha   90.00
_cell.angle_beta   90.00
_cell.angle_gamma   90.00
#
_symmetry.space_group_name_H-M   'P 1'
#
loop_
_entity.id
_entity.type
_entity.pdbx_description
1 polymer ?
#
loop_
_entity_poly.entity_id
_entity_poly.type
_entity_poly.pdbx_seq_one_letter_code
_entity_poly.pdbx_strand_id
1 'polypeptide(L)'
;MTRPRLVTTATLLAAALRGAAPVRAALPASNPFSAPSPLQFQAPQFDRIKPSDYLPAFEEGMKQQRAETDAIANNPEPPTFDNTIVAMERTGALLTRVSKVFFNMDQSNTNPELQKIKAEVAPKLAAHNDAINLDPKLYARVKVLYDERETLGLDAEAKYLLERDRLGFVRAGAELSEADKKTLTALNQEESTLTTAFEEKDLAATNAGAVVVDDRQKLDGLSAAEVAAAADAAKERKLDGKWLLALQNTTQQPALGSLTDRALRQQLFEASVRRGGQAGDTDTRAIVARLAELRAQKAKLLGFSTYAAYVLDDQMAKTPQNAEKLMTDLVPASTAKARGEAGKLQQRIDADKGGFSLTAADWEFYAEKVRKAEYDLDESELKPYLDLDRVLEDGVFYAANQLYGITFKPRPDLPVYHPDVRVWEVFDADGRSLALYYGDYFQRPSKSGGAWCDSFVDQSRLLGTKPVVVNNLNFVKPAAGQKPLLSFENVTVLFHEFGHALHGMLQNVNYPTLASTPRDFVEFPSQFNEHWALEPAVFARYAKHSRTGEPMPEALVAKIKKAKTFNQGYLTTEYLAAALLDMAWHTLPPGAPRQDVEQFEKAALERFRVDLAPVPPRYHTTYFGHIWGGGYAAGYYAYLWAEVIDDDAWQWFKENGGMTRQNGQRFREMVLSRGHSEDLAAMYRRFRGRDPVVEPLLEERGLTAPK
;
A
#
# COMPACT_ATOMS: atom_id res chain seq x y z
N MET A 1 65.27 -45.20 -38.31
CA MET A 1 65.88 -46.07 -37.25
C MET A 1 66.21 -45.21 -36.07
N THR A 2 65.86 -45.74 -34.90
CA THR A 2 66.22 -45.41 -33.53
C THR A 2 65.51 -44.27 -32.81
N ARG A 3 64.59 -44.74 -31.95
CA ARG A 3 64.14 -44.19 -30.67
C ARG A 3 65.33 -44.16 -29.65
N PRO A 4 65.11 -43.72 -28.42
CA PRO A 4 64.65 -42.59 -27.63
C PRO A 4 65.61 -42.31 -26.46
N ARG A 5 65.18 -41.45 -25.55
CA ARG A 5 65.22 -41.66 -24.07
C ARG A 5 64.57 -40.52 -23.28
N LEU A 6 63.63 -40.93 -22.43
CA LEU A 6 63.09 -40.11 -21.31
C LEU A 6 64.17 -39.75 -20.31
N VAL A 7 64.09 -38.53 -19.77
CA VAL A 7 64.67 -38.16 -18.46
C VAL A 7 63.56 -37.49 -17.63
N THR A 8 63.20 -38.18 -16.57
CA THR A 8 62.26 -37.74 -15.55
C THR A 8 63.00 -36.86 -14.56
N THR A 9 62.51 -35.64 -14.37
CA THR A 9 62.94 -34.77 -13.25
C THR A 9 61.78 -34.53 -12.30
N ALA A 10 61.86 -35.06 -11.11
CA ALA A 10 60.89 -34.90 -10.03
C ALA A 10 61.13 -33.53 -9.37
N THR A 11 60.13 -32.66 -9.39
CA THR A 11 60.16 -31.39 -8.62
C THR A 11 59.19 -31.52 -7.43
N LEU A 12 59.72 -31.46 -6.23
CA LEU A 12 58.99 -31.41 -4.97
C LEU A 12 58.12 -30.15 -4.89
N LEU A 13 56.82 -30.34 -4.75
CA LEU A 13 55.86 -29.28 -4.45
C LEU A 13 55.71 -29.21 -2.93
N ALA A 14 56.20 -28.11 -2.35
CA ALA A 14 55.89 -27.73 -0.96
C ALA A 14 54.48 -27.19 -0.89
N ALA A 15 53.53 -27.92 -0.28
CA ALA A 15 52.18 -27.51 -0.02
C ALA A 15 52.17 -26.52 1.15
N ALA A 16 51.93 -25.24 0.86
CA ALA A 16 51.55 -24.23 1.85
C ALA A 16 50.08 -24.40 2.18
N LEU A 17 49.77 -24.95 3.34
CA LEU A 17 48.44 -24.91 3.95
C LEU A 17 48.04 -23.46 4.26
N ARG A 18 47.37 -22.79 3.33
CA ARG A 18 46.56 -21.62 3.64
C ARG A 18 45.22 -22.15 4.16
N GLY A 19 44.93 -21.80 5.43
CA GLY A 19 43.63 -22.08 6.03
C GLY A 19 42.51 -21.49 5.18
N ALA A 20 41.76 -22.33 4.51
CA ALA A 20 40.53 -21.92 3.84
C ALA A 20 39.53 -21.52 4.92
N ALA A 21 39.10 -20.25 4.91
CA ALA A 21 37.88 -19.86 5.60
C ALA A 21 36.75 -20.79 5.11
N PRO A 22 35.82 -21.17 5.97
CA PRO A 22 34.73 -22.06 5.55
C PRO A 22 33.98 -21.38 4.40
N VAL A 23 34.07 -21.97 3.22
CA VAL A 23 33.19 -21.63 2.09
C VAL A 23 31.78 -21.95 2.57
N ARG A 24 31.01 -20.93 2.96
CA ARG A 24 29.58 -21.10 3.24
C ARG A 24 28.97 -21.77 2.02
N ALA A 25 28.34 -22.91 2.21
CA ALA A 25 27.74 -23.68 1.12
C ALA A 25 26.71 -22.82 0.38
N ALA A 26 26.71 -22.90 -0.94
CA ALA A 26 25.64 -22.31 -1.76
C ALA A 26 24.27 -22.76 -1.24
N LEU A 27 23.23 -21.92 -1.47
CA LEU A 27 21.86 -22.24 -1.02
C LEU A 27 21.48 -23.66 -1.47
N PRO A 28 21.07 -24.55 -0.56
CA PRO A 28 20.77 -25.93 -0.92
C PRO A 28 19.69 -26.01 -2.01
N ALA A 29 19.83 -26.91 -2.96
CA ALA A 29 18.84 -27.14 -4.02
C ALA A 29 17.43 -27.51 -3.48
N SER A 30 17.35 -27.97 -2.23
CA SER A 30 16.10 -28.26 -1.51
C SER A 30 15.36 -26.99 -1.08
N ASN A 31 16.03 -25.84 -0.97
CA ASN A 31 15.40 -24.56 -0.64
C ASN A 31 14.57 -24.09 -1.85
N PRO A 32 13.26 -23.81 -1.70
CA PRO A 32 12.38 -23.41 -2.80
C PRO A 32 12.83 -22.15 -3.55
N PHE A 33 13.65 -21.28 -2.93
CA PHE A 33 14.17 -20.06 -3.53
C PHE A 33 15.46 -20.26 -4.33
N SER A 34 16.08 -21.45 -4.29
CA SER A 34 17.37 -21.71 -4.95
C SER A 34 17.33 -21.56 -6.48
N ALA A 35 16.15 -21.71 -7.08
CA ALA A 35 15.90 -21.54 -8.51
C ALA A 35 14.56 -20.83 -8.73
N PRO A 36 14.29 -20.26 -9.93
CA PRO A 36 12.97 -19.80 -10.31
C PRO A 36 11.92 -20.90 -10.11
N SER A 37 10.74 -20.55 -9.61
CA SER A 37 9.66 -21.52 -9.43
C SER A 37 9.28 -22.17 -10.77
N PRO A 38 9.06 -23.49 -10.82
CA PRO A 38 8.60 -24.19 -12.02
C PRO A 38 7.12 -23.98 -12.33
N LEU A 39 6.38 -23.33 -11.40
CA LEU A 39 4.96 -23.04 -11.59
C LEU A 39 4.77 -21.93 -12.63
N GLN A 40 3.57 -21.86 -13.17
CA GLN A 40 3.22 -20.83 -14.17
C GLN A 40 3.59 -19.43 -13.67
N PHE A 41 4.26 -18.67 -14.52
CA PHE A 41 4.77 -17.31 -14.26
C PHE A 41 5.65 -17.19 -13.01
N GLN A 42 6.29 -18.30 -12.63
CA GLN A 42 7.12 -18.38 -11.43
C GLN A 42 6.35 -18.13 -10.12
N ALA A 43 5.04 -18.43 -10.10
CA ALA A 43 4.22 -18.34 -8.89
C ALA A 43 4.90 -19.06 -7.72
N PRO A 44 4.82 -18.52 -6.47
CA PRO A 44 5.49 -19.11 -5.32
C PRO A 44 5.00 -20.55 -5.01
N GLN A 45 5.91 -21.42 -4.61
CA GLN A 45 5.62 -22.79 -4.19
C GLN A 45 5.19 -22.80 -2.71
N PHE A 46 4.04 -22.19 -2.38
CA PHE A 46 3.59 -22.04 -0.99
C PHE A 46 3.43 -23.34 -0.22
N ASP A 47 3.19 -24.45 -0.90
CA ASP A 47 3.14 -25.80 -0.35
C ASP A 47 4.50 -26.35 0.12
N ARG A 48 5.60 -25.71 -0.31
CA ARG A 48 6.98 -26.14 -0.02
C ARG A 48 7.74 -25.14 0.84
N ILE A 49 7.40 -23.86 0.79
CA ILE A 49 8.09 -22.78 1.49
C ILE A 49 7.83 -22.89 3.00
N LYS A 50 8.90 -22.85 3.80
CA LYS A 50 8.87 -22.84 5.26
C LYS A 50 9.56 -21.59 5.80
N PRO A 51 9.23 -21.13 7.00
CA PRO A 51 9.93 -19.98 7.60
C PRO A 51 11.45 -20.13 7.63
N SER A 52 11.96 -21.35 7.88
CA SER A 52 13.40 -21.64 7.89
C SER A 52 14.11 -21.45 6.54
N ASP A 53 13.37 -21.35 5.43
CA ASP A 53 13.95 -21.18 4.10
C ASP A 53 14.34 -19.73 3.79
N TYR A 54 13.72 -18.77 4.47
CA TYR A 54 13.87 -17.34 4.15
C TYR A 54 15.23 -16.77 4.50
N LEU A 55 15.69 -16.91 5.76
CA LEU A 55 16.95 -16.28 6.18
C LEU A 55 18.16 -16.74 5.35
N PRO A 56 18.38 -18.06 5.08
CA PRO A 56 19.46 -18.50 4.19
C PRO A 56 19.33 -17.93 2.77
N ALA A 57 18.10 -17.81 2.25
CA ALA A 57 17.86 -17.29 0.91
C ALA A 57 18.14 -15.76 0.83
N PHE A 58 17.81 -15.00 1.86
CA PHE A 58 18.20 -13.60 1.97
C PHE A 58 19.71 -13.40 2.01
N GLU A 59 20.41 -14.16 2.87
CA GLU A 59 21.86 -14.04 3.02
C GLU A 59 22.59 -14.38 1.72
N GLU A 60 22.20 -15.47 1.05
CA GLU A 60 22.79 -15.85 -0.24
C GLU A 60 22.37 -14.87 -1.35
N GLY A 61 21.12 -14.38 -1.35
CA GLY A 61 20.62 -13.40 -2.32
C GLY A 61 21.39 -12.09 -2.26
N MET A 62 21.61 -11.53 -1.06
CA MET A 62 22.43 -10.35 -0.87
C MET A 62 23.88 -10.57 -1.33
N LYS A 63 24.46 -11.72 -1.01
CA LYS A 63 25.83 -12.08 -1.43
C LYS A 63 25.94 -12.17 -2.95
N GLN A 64 24.98 -12.80 -3.62
CA GLN A 64 24.98 -12.93 -5.09
C GLN A 64 24.84 -11.56 -5.75
N GLN A 65 23.85 -10.77 -5.33
CA GLN A 65 23.67 -9.44 -5.90
C GLN A 65 24.90 -8.54 -5.68
N ARG A 66 25.54 -8.61 -4.51
CA ARG A 66 26.78 -7.87 -4.28
C ARG A 66 27.91 -8.28 -5.24
N ALA A 67 28.06 -9.58 -5.48
CA ALA A 67 29.06 -10.09 -6.43
C ALA A 67 28.75 -9.64 -7.88
N GLU A 68 27.48 -9.65 -8.25
CA GLU A 68 27.02 -9.20 -9.58
C GLU A 68 27.27 -7.70 -9.78
N THR A 69 26.92 -6.86 -8.80
CA THR A 69 27.16 -5.41 -8.86
C THR A 69 28.64 -5.07 -8.80
N ASP A 70 29.45 -5.79 -8.01
CA ASP A 70 30.91 -5.64 -7.96
C ASP A 70 31.55 -5.99 -9.33
N ALA A 71 31.03 -7.00 -10.03
CA ALA A 71 31.51 -7.35 -11.37
C ALA A 71 31.21 -6.23 -12.39
N ILE A 72 30.03 -5.58 -12.30
CA ILE A 72 29.70 -4.41 -13.13
C ILE A 72 30.62 -3.23 -12.79
N ALA A 73 30.75 -2.91 -11.51
CA ALA A 73 31.55 -1.77 -11.03
C ALA A 73 33.04 -1.89 -11.42
N ASN A 74 33.59 -3.10 -11.43
CA ASN A 74 35.00 -3.38 -11.77
C ASN A 74 35.21 -3.89 -13.20
N ASN A 75 34.21 -3.79 -14.08
CA ASN A 75 34.35 -4.18 -15.48
C ASN A 75 35.42 -3.28 -16.15
N PRO A 76 36.51 -3.85 -16.73
CA PRO A 76 37.58 -3.10 -17.35
C PRO A 76 37.18 -2.41 -18.68
N GLU A 77 36.08 -2.84 -19.28
CA GLU A 77 35.62 -2.24 -20.52
C GLU A 77 34.93 -0.89 -20.27
N PRO A 78 34.98 0.05 -21.22
CA PRO A 78 34.25 1.30 -21.12
C PRO A 78 32.76 1.05 -20.84
N PRO A 79 32.10 1.92 -20.07
CA PRO A 79 30.68 1.79 -19.79
C PRO A 79 29.88 1.84 -21.10
N THR A 80 28.93 0.89 -21.23
CA THR A 80 27.89 0.91 -22.24
C THR A 80 26.54 0.75 -21.55
N PHE A 81 25.46 1.11 -22.22
CA PHE A 81 24.11 0.90 -21.69
C PHE A 81 23.89 -0.58 -21.32
N ASP A 82 24.32 -1.51 -22.16
CA ASP A 82 24.16 -2.94 -21.94
C ASP A 82 25.02 -3.47 -20.78
N ASN A 83 26.33 -3.11 -20.74
CA ASN A 83 27.25 -3.66 -19.72
C ASN A 83 27.17 -2.94 -18.36
N THR A 84 26.30 -1.95 -18.22
CA THR A 84 26.10 -1.19 -16.99
C THR A 84 24.62 -1.17 -16.59
N ILE A 85 23.76 -0.47 -17.34
CA ILE A 85 22.35 -0.28 -16.96
C ILE A 85 21.56 -1.59 -17.12
N VAL A 86 21.58 -2.22 -18.29
CA VAL A 86 20.89 -3.51 -18.50
C VAL A 86 21.48 -4.61 -17.61
N ALA A 87 22.79 -4.58 -17.37
CA ALA A 87 23.42 -5.50 -16.43
C ALA A 87 22.90 -5.30 -14.99
N MET A 88 22.72 -4.06 -14.52
CA MET A 88 22.14 -3.74 -13.20
C MET A 88 20.70 -4.25 -13.11
N GLU A 89 19.86 -4.02 -14.12
CA GLU A 89 18.46 -4.50 -14.16
C GLU A 89 18.34 -6.04 -14.03
N ARG A 90 19.39 -6.78 -14.31
CA ARG A 90 19.44 -8.24 -14.21
C ARG A 90 19.96 -8.75 -12.87
N THR A 91 20.50 -7.88 -12.01
CA THR A 91 21.09 -8.28 -10.72
C THR A 91 20.02 -8.65 -9.69
N GLY A 92 20.39 -9.46 -8.70
CA GLY A 92 19.59 -9.70 -7.51
C GLY A 92 18.37 -10.61 -7.71
N ALA A 93 18.35 -11.46 -8.74
CA ALA A 93 17.20 -12.30 -9.05
C ALA A 93 16.74 -13.19 -7.88
N LEU A 94 17.68 -13.74 -7.09
CA LEU A 94 17.36 -14.52 -5.89
C LEU A 94 16.80 -13.62 -4.78
N LEU A 95 17.45 -12.48 -4.54
CA LEU A 95 17.04 -11.54 -3.49
C LEU A 95 15.64 -11.00 -3.76
N THR A 96 15.35 -10.60 -4.99
CA THR A 96 14.01 -10.14 -5.41
C THR A 96 12.97 -11.22 -5.15
N ARG A 97 13.23 -12.46 -5.57
CA ARG A 97 12.29 -13.57 -5.41
C ARG A 97 11.97 -13.87 -3.95
N VAL A 98 12.97 -13.93 -3.07
CA VAL A 98 12.73 -14.17 -1.64
C VAL A 98 12.07 -12.97 -0.97
N SER A 99 12.46 -11.73 -1.29
CA SER A 99 11.91 -10.51 -0.71
C SER A 99 10.43 -10.34 -1.03
N LYS A 100 10.04 -10.47 -2.29
CA LYS A 100 8.64 -10.37 -2.72
C LYS A 100 7.72 -11.34 -1.97
N VAL A 101 8.13 -12.58 -1.80
CA VAL A 101 7.33 -13.57 -1.07
C VAL A 101 7.34 -13.29 0.42
N PHE A 102 8.51 -13.03 1.00
CA PHE A 102 8.67 -12.84 2.44
C PHE A 102 7.87 -11.65 2.96
N PHE A 103 8.05 -10.46 2.38
CA PHE A 103 7.38 -9.26 2.88
C PHE A 103 5.87 -9.32 2.70
N ASN A 104 5.39 -9.97 1.63
CA ASN A 104 3.96 -10.22 1.52
C ASN A 104 3.47 -11.18 2.63
N MET A 105 4.20 -12.26 2.91
CA MET A 105 3.84 -13.19 3.99
C MET A 105 3.90 -12.56 5.37
N ASP A 106 4.88 -11.68 5.61
CA ASP A 106 4.99 -10.94 6.86
C ASP A 106 3.77 -10.05 7.12
N GLN A 107 3.20 -9.44 6.09
CA GLN A 107 2.01 -8.60 6.22
C GLN A 107 0.70 -9.41 6.20
N SER A 108 0.60 -10.44 5.34
CA SER A 108 -0.66 -11.14 5.09
C SER A 108 -0.87 -12.39 5.94
N ASN A 109 0.19 -13.03 6.43
CA ASN A 109 0.10 -14.28 7.20
C ASN A 109 1.28 -14.44 8.17
N THR A 110 1.53 -13.42 8.98
CA THR A 110 2.69 -13.36 9.89
C THR A 110 2.61 -14.37 11.04
N ASN A 111 3.77 -14.65 11.62
CA ASN A 111 3.92 -15.43 12.83
C ASN A 111 5.21 -14.99 13.55
N PRO A 112 5.45 -15.42 14.82
CA PRO A 112 6.64 -15.00 15.58
C PRO A 112 7.97 -15.33 14.90
N GLU A 113 8.04 -16.39 14.09
CA GLU A 113 9.27 -16.77 13.38
C GLU A 113 9.53 -15.79 12.21
N LEU A 114 8.52 -15.43 11.42
CA LEU A 114 8.63 -14.42 10.36
C LEU A 114 9.00 -13.05 10.93
N GLN A 115 8.37 -12.62 12.02
CA GLN A 115 8.68 -11.36 12.69
C GLN A 115 10.16 -11.31 13.14
N LYS A 116 10.66 -12.40 13.73
CA LYS A 116 12.07 -12.51 14.11
C LYS A 116 13.00 -12.42 12.89
N ILE A 117 12.67 -13.10 11.80
CA ILE A 117 13.44 -13.04 10.56
C ILE A 117 13.43 -11.61 10.01
N LYS A 118 12.27 -10.93 10.00
CA LYS A 118 12.17 -9.54 9.58
C LYS A 118 13.07 -8.61 10.38
N ALA A 119 13.01 -8.70 11.71
CA ALA A 119 13.86 -7.89 12.60
C ALA A 119 15.35 -8.09 12.34
N GLU A 120 15.78 -9.30 11.95
CA GLU A 120 17.16 -9.62 11.59
C GLU A 120 17.53 -9.14 10.18
N VAL A 121 16.64 -9.31 9.20
CA VAL A 121 16.94 -9.09 7.77
C VAL A 121 16.82 -7.62 7.38
N ALA A 122 15.88 -6.87 7.93
CA ALA A 122 15.61 -5.49 7.50
C ALA A 122 16.84 -4.57 7.61
N PRO A 123 17.59 -4.53 8.73
CA PRO A 123 18.82 -3.70 8.80
C PRO A 123 19.93 -4.24 7.89
N LYS A 124 20.00 -5.56 7.64
CA LYS A 124 20.98 -6.14 6.70
C LYS A 124 20.67 -5.72 5.26
N LEU A 125 19.38 -5.69 4.89
CA LEU A 125 18.94 -5.21 3.57
C LEU A 125 19.23 -3.71 3.39
N ALA A 126 19.02 -2.89 4.41
CA ALA A 126 19.36 -1.48 4.37
C ALA A 126 20.86 -1.29 4.11
N ALA A 127 21.71 -2.00 4.87
CA ALA A 127 23.17 -1.95 4.67
C ALA A 127 23.61 -2.50 3.30
N HIS A 128 22.93 -3.54 2.79
CA HIS A 128 23.17 -4.10 1.47
C HIS A 128 22.83 -3.11 0.35
N ASN A 129 21.70 -2.45 0.44
CA ASN A 129 21.28 -1.42 -0.52
C ASN A 129 22.24 -0.22 -0.50
N ASP A 130 22.65 0.22 0.68
CA ASP A 130 23.66 1.27 0.81
C ASP A 130 24.99 0.89 0.17
N ALA A 131 25.44 -0.36 0.36
CA ALA A 131 26.68 -0.85 -0.23
C ALA A 131 26.67 -0.84 -1.76
N ILE A 132 25.51 -0.95 -2.39
CA ILE A 132 25.35 -0.85 -3.85
C ILE A 132 25.20 0.62 -4.27
N ASN A 133 24.27 1.34 -3.67
CA ASN A 133 23.92 2.70 -4.10
C ASN A 133 25.01 3.74 -3.78
N LEU A 134 25.85 3.48 -2.79
CA LEU A 134 26.98 4.35 -2.43
C LEU A 134 28.32 3.92 -3.06
N ASP A 135 28.33 2.89 -3.91
CA ASP A 135 29.55 2.42 -4.59
C ASP A 135 30.03 3.46 -5.62
N PRO A 136 31.21 4.09 -5.41
CA PRO A 136 31.67 5.17 -6.27
C PRO A 136 32.03 4.69 -7.68
N LYS A 137 32.45 3.41 -7.85
CA LYS A 137 32.80 2.87 -9.17
C LYS A 137 31.56 2.58 -10.00
N LEU A 138 30.53 2.01 -9.37
CA LEU A 138 29.24 1.74 -10.02
C LEU A 138 28.59 3.06 -10.44
N TYR A 139 28.53 4.04 -9.54
CA TYR A 139 28.01 5.37 -9.84
C TYR A 139 28.79 6.07 -10.95
N ALA A 140 30.12 5.98 -10.96
CA ALA A 140 30.95 6.58 -12.01
C ALA A 140 30.58 6.04 -13.41
N ARG A 141 30.27 4.74 -13.54
CA ARG A 141 29.83 4.15 -14.82
C ARG A 141 28.46 4.68 -15.25
N VAL A 142 27.51 4.77 -14.33
CA VAL A 142 26.18 5.34 -14.59
C VAL A 142 26.30 6.81 -15.00
N LYS A 143 27.15 7.58 -14.30
CA LYS A 143 27.35 9.01 -14.56
C LYS A 143 27.93 9.28 -15.95
N VAL A 144 28.90 8.49 -16.39
CA VAL A 144 29.48 8.62 -17.76
C VAL A 144 28.37 8.45 -18.81
N LEU A 145 27.54 7.41 -18.69
CA LEU A 145 26.46 7.16 -19.63
C LEU A 145 25.38 8.27 -19.57
N TYR A 146 25.08 8.76 -18.38
CA TYR A 146 24.13 9.87 -18.23
C TYR A 146 24.63 11.16 -18.89
N ASP A 147 25.91 11.49 -18.72
CA ASP A 147 26.53 12.69 -19.32
C ASP A 147 26.49 12.59 -20.87
N GLU A 148 26.61 11.39 -21.43
CA GLU A 148 26.59 11.10 -22.87
C GLU A 148 25.22 10.71 -23.45
N ARG A 149 24.15 10.69 -22.63
CA ARG A 149 22.84 10.09 -22.97
C ARG A 149 22.20 10.57 -24.27
N GLU A 150 22.50 11.80 -24.71
CA GLU A 150 21.96 12.35 -25.96
C GLU A 150 22.63 11.74 -27.21
N THR A 151 23.79 11.15 -27.05
CA THR A 151 24.60 10.60 -28.17
C THR A 151 24.58 9.07 -28.22
N LEU A 152 24.02 8.40 -27.20
CA LEU A 152 23.98 6.93 -27.11
C LEU A 152 22.97 6.26 -28.04
N GLY A 153 22.07 7.03 -28.70
CA GLY A 153 21.05 6.47 -29.59
C GLY A 153 19.97 5.63 -28.88
N LEU A 154 19.76 5.89 -27.58
CA LEU A 154 18.76 5.19 -26.75
C LEU A 154 17.34 5.54 -27.18
N ASP A 155 16.42 4.58 -27.09
CA ASP A 155 15.00 4.88 -27.17
C ASP A 155 14.54 5.67 -25.92
N ALA A 156 13.29 6.15 -25.95
CA ALA A 156 12.76 7.01 -24.89
C ALA A 156 12.71 6.31 -23.52
N GLU A 157 12.35 5.01 -23.49
CA GLU A 157 12.25 4.24 -22.26
C GLU A 157 13.65 3.98 -21.66
N ALA A 158 14.62 3.59 -22.48
CA ALA A 158 16.02 3.38 -22.06
C ALA A 158 16.68 4.68 -21.57
N LYS A 159 16.43 5.80 -22.27
CA LYS A 159 16.92 7.11 -21.83
C LYS A 159 16.33 7.51 -20.49
N TYR A 160 15.03 7.33 -20.31
CA TYR A 160 14.35 7.63 -19.06
C TYR A 160 14.84 6.74 -17.91
N LEU A 161 15.06 5.44 -18.17
CA LEU A 161 15.68 4.55 -17.17
C LEU A 161 17.02 5.07 -16.70
N LEU A 162 17.91 5.46 -17.62
CA LEU A 162 19.23 6.00 -17.29
C LEU A 162 19.13 7.30 -16.45
N GLU A 163 18.14 8.15 -16.75
CA GLU A 163 17.86 9.35 -15.93
C GLU A 163 17.37 8.96 -14.54
N ARG A 164 16.51 7.95 -14.42
CA ARG A 164 16.00 7.42 -13.15
C ARG A 164 17.12 6.78 -12.31
N ASP A 165 17.97 5.96 -12.93
CA ASP A 165 19.09 5.31 -12.25
C ASP A 165 20.07 6.37 -11.67
N ARG A 166 20.48 7.33 -12.50
CA ARG A 166 21.34 8.41 -12.01
C ARG A 166 20.70 9.19 -10.87
N LEU A 167 19.40 9.53 -11.00
CA LEU A 167 18.66 10.21 -9.93
C LEU A 167 18.61 9.36 -8.66
N GLY A 168 18.35 8.06 -8.78
CA GLY A 168 18.33 7.11 -7.68
C GLY A 168 19.65 7.08 -6.90
N PHE A 169 20.77 6.97 -7.60
CA PHE A 169 22.11 7.03 -6.98
C PHE A 169 22.37 8.35 -6.25
N VAL A 170 22.05 9.49 -6.86
CA VAL A 170 22.26 10.81 -6.26
C VAL A 170 21.39 10.98 -5.01
N ARG A 171 20.11 10.59 -5.08
CA ARG A 171 19.18 10.64 -3.95
C ARG A 171 19.58 9.68 -2.82
N ALA A 172 20.22 8.56 -3.15
CA ALA A 172 20.80 7.64 -2.17
C ALA A 172 22.12 8.15 -1.55
N GLY A 173 22.70 9.25 -2.06
CA GLY A 173 23.89 9.86 -1.50
C GLY A 173 25.20 9.47 -2.19
N ALA A 174 25.17 8.98 -3.43
CA ALA A 174 26.39 8.57 -4.15
C ALA A 174 27.43 9.67 -4.29
N GLU A 175 27.01 10.95 -4.35
CA GLU A 175 27.89 12.12 -4.48
C GLU A 175 28.39 12.66 -3.13
N LEU A 176 28.01 12.08 -2.00
CA LEU A 176 28.47 12.47 -0.66
C LEU A 176 29.93 12.13 -0.42
N SER A 177 30.56 12.83 0.52
CA SER A 177 31.88 12.46 1.03
C SER A 177 31.85 11.07 1.70
N GLU A 178 32.99 10.39 1.78
CA GLU A 178 33.07 9.07 2.44
C GLU A 178 32.70 9.14 3.94
N ALA A 179 32.90 10.27 4.61
CA ALA A 179 32.48 10.49 5.99
C ALA A 179 30.96 10.61 6.09
N ASP A 180 30.33 11.34 5.16
CA ASP A 180 28.89 11.54 5.10
C ASP A 180 28.17 10.25 4.68
N LYS A 181 28.73 9.46 3.75
CA LYS A 181 28.21 8.14 3.39
C LYS A 181 28.14 7.20 4.60
N LYS A 182 29.19 7.17 5.45
CA LYS A 182 29.18 6.37 6.69
C LYS A 182 28.08 6.83 7.64
N THR A 183 27.90 8.14 7.77
CA THR A 183 26.83 8.72 8.60
C THR A 183 25.45 8.32 8.05
N LEU A 184 25.27 8.45 6.74
CA LEU A 184 24.01 8.09 6.07
C LEU A 184 23.67 6.60 6.25
N THR A 185 24.65 5.71 6.06
CA THR A 185 24.48 4.26 6.28
C THR A 185 24.05 3.97 7.71
N ALA A 186 24.64 4.63 8.71
CA ALA A 186 24.23 4.46 10.11
C ALA A 186 22.78 4.93 10.34
N LEU A 187 22.40 6.08 9.76
CA LEU A 187 21.02 6.59 9.83
C LEU A 187 20.03 5.64 9.14
N ASN A 188 20.36 5.10 7.97
CA ASN A 188 19.50 4.15 7.23
C ASN A 188 19.28 2.84 8.01
N GLN A 189 20.32 2.31 8.66
CA GLN A 189 20.20 1.12 9.51
C GLN A 189 19.36 1.38 10.75
N GLU A 190 19.53 2.53 11.41
CA GLU A 190 18.72 2.94 12.55
C GLU A 190 17.26 3.15 12.12
N GLU A 191 17.01 3.82 10.99
CA GLU A 191 15.66 4.01 10.44
C GLU A 191 14.97 2.67 10.20
N SER A 192 15.65 1.74 9.54
CA SER A 192 15.11 0.40 9.27
C SER A 192 14.75 -0.37 10.55
N THR A 193 15.62 -0.30 11.56
CA THR A 193 15.36 -0.93 12.86
C THR A 193 14.16 -0.32 13.57
N LEU A 194 14.08 1.01 13.60
CA LEU A 194 12.99 1.74 14.27
C LEU A 194 11.65 1.56 13.54
N THR A 195 11.66 1.54 12.22
CA THR A 195 10.47 1.28 11.39
C THR A 195 9.90 -0.10 11.68
N THR A 196 10.75 -1.14 11.68
CA THR A 196 10.34 -2.50 12.03
C THR A 196 9.77 -2.57 13.44
N ALA A 197 10.45 -1.95 14.41
CA ALA A 197 9.98 -1.91 15.80
C ALA A 197 8.65 -1.15 15.96
N PHE A 198 8.42 -0.10 15.16
CA PHE A 198 7.14 0.60 15.13
C PHE A 198 6.02 -0.32 14.66
N GLU A 199 6.20 -1.01 13.54
CA GLU A 199 5.18 -1.90 12.96
C GLU A 199 4.82 -3.04 13.92
N GLU A 200 5.81 -3.66 14.57
CA GLU A 200 5.58 -4.70 15.56
C GLU A 200 4.78 -4.18 16.76
N LYS A 201 5.13 -2.98 17.26
CA LYS A 201 4.43 -2.36 18.40
C LYS A 201 3.02 -1.90 18.02
N ASP A 202 2.80 -1.37 16.83
CA ASP A 202 1.48 -0.95 16.33
C ASP A 202 0.54 -2.15 16.20
N LEU A 203 1.01 -3.25 15.63
CA LEU A 203 0.26 -4.50 15.56
C LEU A 203 -0.06 -5.04 16.96
N ALA A 204 0.91 -5.03 17.88
CA ALA A 204 0.72 -5.46 19.25
C ALA A 204 -0.27 -4.54 20.01
N ALA A 205 -0.18 -3.21 19.81
CA ALA A 205 -1.10 -2.24 20.40
C ALA A 205 -2.54 -2.43 19.90
N THR A 206 -2.69 -2.66 18.60
CA THR A 206 -3.99 -2.94 17.97
C THR A 206 -4.63 -4.21 18.55
N ASN A 207 -3.85 -5.27 18.68
CA ASN A 207 -4.33 -6.53 19.26
C ASN A 207 -4.65 -6.41 20.75
N ALA A 208 -3.83 -5.70 21.53
CA ALA A 208 -4.02 -5.50 22.96
C ALA A 208 -5.20 -4.57 23.27
N GLY A 209 -5.46 -3.59 22.39
CA GLY A 209 -6.54 -2.62 22.52
C GLY A 209 -7.94 -3.17 22.25
N ALA A 210 -8.06 -4.43 21.79
CA ALA A 210 -9.36 -5.05 21.56
C ALA A 210 -10.24 -5.05 22.83
N VAL A 211 -11.51 -4.67 22.69
CA VAL A 211 -12.44 -4.52 23.81
C VAL A 211 -13.16 -5.83 24.08
N VAL A 212 -13.00 -6.34 25.31
CA VAL A 212 -13.70 -7.55 25.77
C VAL A 212 -15.05 -7.15 26.37
N VAL A 213 -16.12 -7.77 25.89
CA VAL A 213 -17.49 -7.56 26.36
C VAL A 213 -17.97 -8.85 27.04
N ASP A 214 -18.49 -8.73 28.24
CA ASP A 214 -18.97 -9.84 29.08
C ASP A 214 -20.50 -9.92 29.17
N ASP A 215 -21.21 -8.89 28.71
CA ASP A 215 -22.67 -8.81 28.67
C ASP A 215 -23.16 -8.69 27.21
N ARG A 216 -23.92 -9.70 26.77
CA ARG A 216 -24.50 -9.76 25.40
C ARG A 216 -25.37 -8.54 25.10
N GLN A 217 -26.06 -7.97 26.07
CA GLN A 217 -26.97 -6.84 25.86
C GLN A 217 -26.22 -5.57 25.42
N LYS A 218 -24.97 -5.41 25.82
CA LYS A 218 -24.13 -4.28 25.38
C LYS A 218 -23.81 -4.29 23.88
N LEU A 219 -23.97 -5.47 23.23
CA LEU A 219 -23.76 -5.65 21.79
C LEU A 219 -25.03 -5.39 20.97
N ASP A 220 -26.10 -4.88 21.59
CA ASP A 220 -27.32 -4.55 20.84
C ASP A 220 -27.03 -3.48 19.81
N GLY A 221 -27.63 -3.68 18.61
CA GLY A 221 -27.35 -2.92 17.40
C GLY A 221 -26.46 -3.65 16.41
N LEU A 222 -25.58 -4.56 16.87
CA LEU A 222 -24.84 -5.43 15.98
C LEU A 222 -25.72 -6.53 15.41
N SER A 223 -25.47 -6.92 14.17
CA SER A 223 -26.14 -8.06 13.53
C SER A 223 -25.78 -9.38 14.22
N ALA A 224 -26.60 -10.41 14.05
CA ALA A 224 -26.31 -11.74 14.58
C ALA A 224 -24.96 -12.30 14.08
N ALA A 225 -24.57 -11.99 12.84
CA ALA A 225 -23.30 -12.40 12.27
C ALA A 225 -22.09 -11.69 12.93
N GLU A 226 -22.20 -10.37 13.19
CA GLU A 226 -21.16 -9.61 13.89
C GLU A 226 -20.97 -10.06 15.33
N VAL A 227 -22.09 -10.37 16.02
CA VAL A 227 -22.04 -10.92 17.37
C VAL A 227 -21.39 -12.31 17.40
N ALA A 228 -21.69 -13.16 16.42
CA ALA A 228 -21.07 -14.47 16.30
C ALA A 228 -19.57 -14.35 16.03
N ALA A 229 -19.17 -13.45 15.11
CA ALA A 229 -17.78 -13.19 14.83
C ALA A 229 -17.01 -12.67 16.07
N ALA A 230 -17.63 -11.78 16.86
CA ALA A 230 -17.04 -11.30 18.11
C ALA A 230 -16.89 -12.42 19.16
N ALA A 231 -17.82 -13.38 19.21
CA ALA A 231 -17.73 -14.55 20.08
C ALA A 231 -16.61 -15.51 19.63
N ASP A 232 -16.47 -15.74 18.33
CA ASP A 232 -15.40 -16.57 17.77
C ASP A 232 -14.02 -15.95 18.04
N ALA A 233 -13.87 -14.63 17.84
CA ALA A 233 -12.66 -13.88 18.16
C ALA A 233 -12.29 -13.96 19.65
N ALA A 234 -13.28 -13.92 20.55
CA ALA A 234 -13.05 -14.10 21.98
C ALA A 234 -12.58 -15.54 22.28
N LYS A 235 -13.20 -16.54 21.67
CA LYS A 235 -12.84 -17.95 21.82
C LYS A 235 -11.41 -18.25 21.37
N GLU A 236 -10.96 -17.66 20.25
CA GLU A 236 -9.56 -17.77 19.78
C GLU A 236 -8.57 -17.26 20.84
N ARG A 237 -8.96 -16.26 21.64
CA ARG A 237 -8.18 -15.74 22.77
C ARG A 237 -8.47 -16.46 24.10
N LYS A 238 -9.16 -17.60 24.09
CA LYS A 238 -9.53 -18.38 25.29
C LYS A 238 -10.40 -17.60 26.29
N LEU A 239 -11.27 -16.73 25.79
CA LEU A 239 -12.22 -15.92 26.55
C LEU A 239 -13.64 -16.50 26.33
N ASP A 240 -13.84 -17.75 26.70
CA ASP A 240 -15.10 -18.46 26.52
C ASP A 240 -16.28 -17.72 27.20
N GLY A 241 -17.41 -17.63 26.51
CA GLY A 241 -18.62 -16.96 27.00
C GLY A 241 -18.56 -15.43 26.96
N LYS A 242 -17.53 -14.85 26.32
CA LYS A 242 -17.39 -13.41 26.09
C LYS A 242 -17.39 -13.09 24.60
N TRP A 243 -17.33 -11.79 24.30
CA TRP A 243 -17.23 -11.25 22.95
C TRP A 243 -16.01 -10.32 22.87
N LEU A 244 -15.35 -10.28 21.73
CA LEU A 244 -14.18 -9.44 21.48
C LEU A 244 -14.44 -8.52 20.30
N LEU A 245 -14.41 -7.20 20.55
CA LEU A 245 -14.42 -6.19 19.51
C LEU A 245 -12.97 -5.82 19.17
N ALA A 246 -12.47 -6.33 18.05
CA ALA A 246 -11.12 -6.06 17.58
C ALA A 246 -11.01 -4.61 17.07
N LEU A 247 -9.82 -4.01 17.23
CA LEU A 247 -9.50 -2.72 16.62
C LEU A 247 -9.01 -2.92 15.18
N GLN A 248 -9.23 -1.91 14.36
CA GLN A 248 -8.71 -1.82 12.99
C GLN A 248 -7.72 -0.65 12.88
N ASN A 249 -7.16 -0.43 11.71
CA ASN A 249 -6.10 0.55 11.49
C ASN A 249 -6.51 2.02 11.68
N THR A 250 -7.75 2.41 11.33
CA THR A 250 -8.22 3.80 11.44
C THR A 250 -8.66 4.17 12.85
N THR A 251 -8.86 5.46 13.12
CA THR A 251 -9.36 5.98 14.40
C THR A 251 -10.78 5.51 14.69
N GLN A 252 -11.67 5.60 13.71
CA GLN A 252 -13.04 5.09 13.82
C GLN A 252 -13.09 3.56 13.65
N GLN A 253 -13.97 2.92 14.39
CA GLN A 253 -14.15 1.48 14.36
C GLN A 253 -15.52 1.10 13.81
N PRO A 254 -15.67 0.09 12.96
CA PRO A 254 -16.95 -0.25 12.31
C PRO A 254 -18.13 -0.45 13.25
N ALA A 255 -17.90 -1.04 14.43
CA ALA A 255 -18.96 -1.28 15.39
C ALA A 255 -19.56 0.01 16.00
N LEU A 256 -18.85 1.16 15.89
CA LEU A 256 -19.34 2.45 16.41
C LEU A 256 -20.61 2.91 15.71
N GLY A 257 -20.80 2.58 14.43
CA GLY A 257 -22.00 2.93 13.68
C GLY A 257 -23.26 2.19 14.13
N SER A 258 -23.14 1.02 14.72
CA SER A 258 -24.26 0.12 15.04
C SER A 258 -24.54 -0.03 16.51
N LEU A 259 -23.52 -0.02 17.41
CA LEU A 259 -23.70 -0.25 18.83
C LEU A 259 -24.63 0.77 19.47
N THR A 260 -25.71 0.30 20.13
CA THR A 260 -26.64 1.17 20.85
C THR A 260 -26.14 1.62 22.22
N ASP A 261 -25.30 0.81 22.89
CA ASP A 261 -24.68 1.15 24.18
C ASP A 261 -23.62 2.23 24.00
N ARG A 262 -23.95 3.46 24.45
CA ARG A 262 -23.05 4.61 24.34
C ARG A 262 -21.77 4.45 25.15
N ALA A 263 -21.83 3.80 26.31
CA ALA A 263 -20.65 3.60 27.15
C ALA A 263 -19.66 2.64 26.46
N LEU A 264 -20.17 1.61 25.79
CA LEU A 264 -19.33 0.70 25.00
C LEU A 264 -18.75 1.40 23.76
N ARG A 265 -19.53 2.27 23.08
CA ARG A 265 -18.97 3.10 21.98
C ARG A 265 -17.81 3.97 22.47
N GLN A 266 -17.99 4.66 23.61
CA GLN A 266 -16.94 5.49 24.20
C GLN A 266 -15.70 4.66 24.54
N GLN A 267 -15.90 3.48 25.16
CA GLN A 267 -14.80 2.58 25.52
C GLN A 267 -14.04 2.10 24.27
N LEU A 268 -14.75 1.71 23.21
CA LEU A 268 -14.17 1.23 21.95
C LEU A 268 -13.38 2.36 21.25
N PHE A 269 -13.96 3.56 21.20
CA PHE A 269 -13.31 4.73 20.64
C PHE A 269 -12.04 5.12 21.41
N GLU A 270 -12.12 5.17 22.74
CA GLU A 270 -10.96 5.47 23.61
C GLU A 270 -9.85 4.43 23.45
N ALA A 271 -10.21 3.15 23.37
CA ALA A 271 -9.24 2.09 23.11
C ALA A 271 -8.54 2.30 21.76
N SER A 272 -9.30 2.73 20.74
CA SER A 272 -8.77 3.02 19.42
C SER A 272 -7.77 4.18 19.43
N VAL A 273 -8.14 5.35 19.97
CA VAL A 273 -7.28 6.54 19.95
C VAL A 273 -6.05 6.45 20.84
N ARG A 274 -6.06 5.56 21.82
CA ARG A 274 -4.92 5.37 22.75
C ARG A 274 -3.88 4.37 22.26
N ARG A 275 -4.07 3.76 21.08
CA ARG A 275 -3.11 2.79 20.53
C ARG A 275 -1.73 3.40 20.42
N GLY A 276 -0.71 2.67 20.83
CA GLY A 276 0.69 3.10 20.80
C GLY A 276 1.04 4.31 21.66
N GLY A 277 0.06 4.96 22.31
CA GLY A 277 0.26 6.15 23.16
C GLY A 277 0.27 5.87 24.67
N GLN A 278 0.13 4.62 25.09
CA GLN A 278 0.16 4.24 26.52
C GLN A 278 1.54 3.73 26.91
N ALA A 279 2.02 4.12 28.09
CA ALA A 279 3.29 3.63 28.61
C ALA A 279 3.28 2.09 28.73
N GLY A 280 4.35 1.45 28.26
CA GLY A 280 4.51 0.00 28.25
C GLY A 280 5.17 -0.51 26.97
N ASP A 281 5.07 -1.82 26.76
CA ASP A 281 5.76 -2.49 25.64
C ASP A 281 5.27 -2.06 24.26
N THR A 282 4.04 -1.57 24.16
CA THR A 282 3.43 -1.11 22.91
C THR A 282 3.57 0.40 22.68
N ASP A 283 4.26 1.15 23.55
CA ASP A 283 4.45 2.59 23.40
C ASP A 283 5.35 2.89 22.17
N THR A 284 4.83 3.66 21.23
CA THR A 284 5.55 4.05 19.97
C THR A 284 6.13 5.45 20.02
N ARG A 285 5.78 6.29 21.03
CA ARG A 285 6.12 7.72 21.03
C ARG A 285 7.61 7.99 20.93
N ALA A 286 8.44 7.23 21.64
CA ALA A 286 9.89 7.41 21.58
C ALA A 286 10.46 7.07 20.20
N ILE A 287 9.90 6.05 19.54
CA ILE A 287 10.28 5.63 18.18
C ILE A 287 9.90 6.72 17.17
N VAL A 288 8.67 7.21 17.23
CA VAL A 288 8.16 8.27 16.35
C VAL A 288 9.02 9.53 16.44
N ALA A 289 9.26 10.02 17.66
CA ALA A 289 10.10 11.21 17.87
C ALA A 289 11.52 11.01 17.32
N ARG A 290 12.10 9.80 17.49
CA ARG A 290 13.42 9.50 16.94
C ARG A 290 13.43 9.38 15.42
N LEU A 291 12.41 8.76 14.81
CA LEU A 291 12.27 8.67 13.36
C LEU A 291 12.17 10.06 12.71
N ALA A 292 11.40 10.98 13.31
CA ALA A 292 11.30 12.35 12.81
C ALA A 292 12.64 13.07 12.83
N GLU A 293 13.40 12.98 13.95
CA GLU A 293 14.74 13.55 14.07
C GLU A 293 15.71 12.97 13.03
N LEU A 294 15.72 11.66 12.89
CA LEU A 294 16.60 10.91 12.00
C LEU A 294 16.35 11.28 10.53
N ARG A 295 15.08 11.33 10.12
CA ARG A 295 14.67 11.72 8.77
C ARG A 295 15.08 13.15 8.44
N ALA A 296 14.92 14.09 9.39
CA ALA A 296 15.40 15.46 9.22
C ALA A 296 16.93 15.54 9.09
N GLN A 297 17.70 14.73 9.85
CA GLN A 297 19.15 14.63 9.74
C GLN A 297 19.58 14.07 8.38
N LYS A 298 18.91 13.01 7.92
CA LYS A 298 19.13 12.40 6.60
C LYS A 298 18.89 13.40 5.46
N ALA A 299 17.78 14.12 5.50
CA ALA A 299 17.47 15.14 4.50
C ALA A 299 18.56 16.23 4.42
N LYS A 300 19.03 16.72 5.58
CA LYS A 300 20.13 17.69 5.63
C LYS A 300 21.40 17.14 4.99
N LEU A 301 21.75 15.91 5.30
CA LEU A 301 22.95 15.25 4.76
C LEU A 301 22.88 15.16 3.23
N LEU A 302 21.67 14.91 2.69
CA LEU A 302 21.40 14.83 1.26
C LEU A 302 21.16 16.20 0.59
N GLY A 303 21.33 17.32 1.32
CA GLY A 303 21.25 18.69 0.77
C GLY A 303 19.84 19.28 0.75
N PHE A 304 18.86 18.66 1.40
CA PHE A 304 17.47 19.13 1.46
C PHE A 304 17.18 19.86 2.78
N SER A 305 16.27 20.84 2.72
CA SER A 305 15.88 21.64 3.88
C SER A 305 15.05 20.86 4.91
N THR A 306 14.26 19.90 4.45
CA THR A 306 13.39 19.03 5.27
C THR A 306 13.27 17.65 4.61
N TYR A 307 12.78 16.67 5.38
CA TYR A 307 12.52 15.34 4.83
C TYR A 307 11.41 15.35 3.76
N ALA A 308 10.37 16.15 3.96
CA ALA A 308 9.33 16.32 2.95
C ALA A 308 9.88 16.91 1.64
N ALA A 309 10.82 17.87 1.70
CA ALA A 309 11.47 18.39 0.50
C ALA A 309 12.29 17.30 -0.22
N TYR A 310 12.98 16.43 0.52
CA TYR A 310 13.68 15.27 -0.05
C TYR A 310 12.71 14.28 -0.72
N VAL A 311 11.61 13.92 -0.06
CA VAL A 311 10.65 12.95 -0.62
C VAL A 311 9.98 13.50 -1.87
N LEU A 312 9.41 14.73 -1.79
CA LEU A 312 8.56 15.28 -2.84
C LEU A 312 9.33 15.73 -4.09
N ASP A 313 10.64 15.94 -4.00
CA ASP A 313 11.49 16.24 -5.17
C ASP A 313 11.29 15.22 -6.31
N ASP A 314 11.07 13.96 -5.95
CA ASP A 314 10.85 12.84 -6.88
C ASP A 314 9.38 12.39 -6.99
N GLN A 315 8.42 13.23 -6.63
CA GLN A 315 7.00 13.00 -6.77
C GLN A 315 6.39 13.94 -7.81
N MET A 316 5.13 13.74 -8.20
CA MET A 316 4.43 14.66 -9.12
C MET A 316 4.24 16.05 -8.50
N ALA A 317 3.99 16.13 -7.20
CA ALA A 317 3.82 17.40 -6.46
C ALA A 317 5.11 18.25 -6.42
N LYS A 318 6.29 17.66 -6.56
CA LYS A 318 7.62 18.28 -6.61
C LYS A 318 8.05 19.01 -5.32
N THR A 319 7.16 19.64 -4.59
CA THR A 319 7.50 20.42 -3.39
C THR A 319 6.49 20.23 -2.28
N PRO A 320 6.90 20.33 -0.99
CA PRO A 320 5.97 20.34 0.14
C PRO A 320 4.89 21.43 0.01
N GLN A 321 5.26 22.59 -0.51
CA GLN A 321 4.37 23.73 -0.68
C GLN A 321 3.20 23.44 -1.64
N ASN A 322 3.46 22.68 -2.72
CA ASN A 322 2.41 22.29 -3.67
C ASN A 322 1.43 21.30 -3.00
N ALA A 323 1.94 20.30 -2.26
CA ALA A 323 1.10 19.36 -1.53
C ALA A 323 0.30 20.04 -0.40
N GLU A 324 0.96 20.87 0.42
CA GLU A 324 0.28 21.64 1.48
C GLU A 324 -0.78 22.58 0.91
N LYS A 325 -0.50 23.26 -0.21
CA LYS A 325 -1.45 24.17 -0.84
C LYS A 325 -2.71 23.42 -1.26
N LEU A 326 -2.60 22.29 -1.96
CA LEU A 326 -3.77 21.49 -2.34
C LEU A 326 -4.62 21.14 -1.11
N MET A 327 -4.00 20.66 -0.04
CA MET A 327 -4.70 20.26 1.18
C MET A 327 -5.33 21.46 1.90
N THR A 328 -4.58 22.55 2.10
CA THR A 328 -5.05 23.72 2.84
C THR A 328 -6.14 24.50 2.11
N ASP A 329 -6.15 24.47 0.77
CA ASP A 329 -7.23 25.08 -0.02
C ASP A 329 -8.60 24.38 0.22
N LEU A 330 -8.60 23.09 0.58
CA LEU A 330 -9.83 22.35 0.87
C LEU A 330 -10.30 22.48 2.34
N VAL A 331 -9.42 22.83 3.29
CA VAL A 331 -9.75 22.90 4.71
C VAL A 331 -10.98 23.79 5.01
N PRO A 332 -11.12 25.02 4.47
CA PRO A 332 -12.28 25.83 4.78
C PRO A 332 -13.62 25.20 4.37
N ALA A 333 -13.70 24.62 3.18
CA ALA A 333 -14.92 24.02 2.67
C ALA A 333 -15.27 22.72 3.43
N SER A 334 -14.28 21.84 3.64
CA SER A 334 -14.47 20.57 4.35
C SER A 334 -14.88 20.78 5.81
N THR A 335 -14.19 21.66 6.55
CA THR A 335 -14.51 21.94 7.96
C THR A 335 -15.84 22.66 8.13
N ALA A 336 -16.22 23.56 7.21
CA ALA A 336 -17.55 24.19 7.22
C ALA A 336 -18.66 23.15 7.02
N LYS A 337 -18.49 22.24 6.05
CA LYS A 337 -19.42 21.12 5.81
C LYS A 337 -19.49 20.19 7.01
N ALA A 338 -18.35 19.79 7.58
CA ALA A 338 -18.28 18.94 8.78
C ALA A 338 -19.01 19.55 9.98
N ARG A 339 -18.88 20.88 10.20
CA ARG A 339 -19.64 21.58 11.26
C ARG A 339 -21.14 21.57 10.99
N GLY A 340 -21.55 21.72 9.72
CA GLY A 340 -22.96 21.58 9.33
C GLY A 340 -23.50 20.17 9.59
N GLU A 341 -22.73 19.16 9.25
CA GLU A 341 -23.03 17.74 9.54
C GLU A 341 -23.12 17.51 11.06
N ALA A 342 -22.13 17.95 11.85
CA ALA A 342 -22.16 17.87 13.31
C ALA A 342 -23.42 18.52 13.90
N GLY A 343 -23.86 19.66 13.37
CA GLY A 343 -25.10 20.31 13.78
C GLY A 343 -26.34 19.45 13.56
N LYS A 344 -26.43 18.72 12.45
CA LYS A 344 -27.51 17.77 12.18
C LYS A 344 -27.49 16.58 13.14
N LEU A 345 -26.29 16.04 13.42
CA LEU A 345 -26.12 14.95 14.38
C LEU A 345 -26.55 15.38 15.78
N GLN A 346 -26.18 16.61 16.20
CA GLN A 346 -26.62 17.16 17.51
C GLN A 346 -28.13 17.33 17.56
N GLN A 347 -28.77 17.87 16.51
CA GLN A 347 -30.22 17.95 16.43
C GLN A 347 -30.88 16.57 16.56
N ARG A 348 -30.27 15.54 16.00
CA ARG A 348 -30.77 14.16 16.17
C ARG A 348 -30.62 13.66 17.59
N ILE A 349 -29.49 13.92 18.26
CA ILE A 349 -29.27 13.61 19.68
C ILE A 349 -30.36 14.27 20.55
N ASP A 350 -30.65 15.55 20.29
CA ASP A 350 -31.63 16.32 21.02
C ASP A 350 -33.08 15.79 20.81
N ALA A 351 -33.41 15.42 19.55
CA ALA A 351 -34.69 14.78 19.20
C ALA A 351 -34.86 13.41 19.88
N ASP A 352 -33.80 12.66 19.99
CA ASP A 352 -33.76 11.37 20.74
C ASP A 352 -33.71 11.56 22.26
N LYS A 353 -33.72 12.82 22.76
CA LYS A 353 -33.61 13.18 24.20
C LYS A 353 -32.32 12.67 24.84
N GLY A 354 -31.23 12.65 24.08
CA GLY A 354 -29.94 12.14 24.52
C GLY A 354 -29.34 12.90 25.72
N GLY A 355 -29.52 14.23 25.75
CA GLY A 355 -29.07 15.08 26.89
C GLY A 355 -27.53 15.24 26.98
N PHE A 356 -26.82 15.05 25.86
CA PHE A 356 -25.37 15.21 25.79
C PHE A 356 -24.93 15.89 24.49
N SER A 357 -23.72 16.43 24.49
CA SER A 357 -23.10 16.99 23.30
C SER A 357 -22.45 15.89 22.46
N LEU A 358 -22.52 16.05 21.13
CA LEU A 358 -21.87 15.15 20.16
C LEU A 358 -20.37 15.01 20.47
N THR A 359 -19.90 13.79 20.55
CA THR A 359 -18.47 13.46 20.62
C THR A 359 -18.04 12.62 19.40
N ALA A 360 -16.73 12.46 19.20
CA ALA A 360 -16.20 11.63 18.12
C ALA A 360 -16.69 10.17 18.21
N ALA A 361 -16.86 9.63 19.42
CA ALA A 361 -17.39 8.29 19.64
C ALA A 361 -18.88 8.13 19.26
N ASP A 362 -19.61 9.24 19.18
CA ASP A 362 -21.03 9.26 18.84
C ASP A 362 -21.27 9.50 17.35
N TRP A 363 -20.24 10.00 16.60
CA TRP A 363 -20.40 10.48 15.22
C TRP A 363 -21.02 9.40 14.33
N GLU A 364 -20.37 8.26 14.19
CA GLU A 364 -20.81 7.20 13.28
C GLU A 364 -22.24 6.71 13.59
N PHE A 365 -22.55 6.53 14.87
CA PHE A 365 -23.88 6.09 15.31
C PHE A 365 -25.00 7.09 14.91
N TYR A 366 -24.75 8.38 15.12
CA TYR A 366 -25.74 9.40 14.77
C TYR A 366 -25.72 9.74 13.29
N ALA A 367 -24.58 9.60 12.61
CA ALA A 367 -24.51 9.69 11.16
C ALA A 367 -25.43 8.63 10.51
N GLU A 368 -25.38 7.38 10.97
CA GLU A 368 -26.27 6.33 10.48
C GLU A 368 -27.76 6.66 10.73
N LYS A 369 -28.10 7.21 11.89
CA LYS A 369 -29.46 7.65 12.18
C LYS A 369 -29.94 8.79 11.28
N VAL A 370 -29.08 9.77 11.00
CA VAL A 370 -29.38 10.86 10.08
C VAL A 370 -29.46 10.35 8.65
N ARG A 371 -28.55 9.49 8.23
CA ARG A 371 -28.55 8.84 6.91
C ARG A 371 -29.89 8.11 6.68
N LYS A 372 -30.32 7.34 7.66
CA LYS A 372 -31.61 6.65 7.62
C LYS A 372 -32.79 7.62 7.56
N ALA A 373 -32.76 8.72 8.34
CA ALA A 373 -33.85 9.70 8.40
C ALA A 373 -33.94 10.57 7.13
N GLU A 374 -32.81 11.06 6.59
CA GLU A 374 -32.79 12.01 5.46
C GLU A 374 -32.80 11.30 4.10
N TYR A 375 -32.21 10.11 4.01
CA TYR A 375 -32.02 9.38 2.75
C TYR A 375 -32.86 8.10 2.70
N ASP A 376 -33.51 7.74 3.81
CA ASP A 376 -34.26 6.47 3.96
C ASP A 376 -33.39 5.25 3.55
N LEU A 377 -32.09 5.31 3.90
CA LEU A 377 -31.09 4.33 3.55
C LEU A 377 -30.57 3.65 4.83
N ASP A 378 -30.78 2.34 4.90
CA ASP A 378 -30.25 1.48 5.94
C ASP A 378 -29.25 0.50 5.32
N GLU A 379 -28.04 0.46 5.81
CA GLU A 379 -27.01 -0.43 5.26
C GLU A 379 -27.39 -1.90 5.36
N SER A 380 -28.18 -2.28 6.36
CA SER A 380 -28.70 -3.64 6.49
C SER A 380 -29.61 -4.04 5.34
N GLU A 381 -30.24 -3.07 4.66
CA GLU A 381 -31.06 -3.31 3.46
C GLU A 381 -30.19 -3.53 2.20
N LEU A 382 -28.95 -3.00 2.20
CA LEU A 382 -27.99 -3.12 1.08
C LEU A 382 -27.25 -4.45 1.09
N LYS A 383 -26.73 -4.85 2.26
CA LYS A 383 -25.90 -6.05 2.43
C LYS A 383 -26.44 -7.30 1.73
N PRO A 384 -27.75 -7.62 1.75
CA PRO A 384 -28.26 -8.80 1.06
C PRO A 384 -28.04 -8.83 -0.46
N TYR A 385 -27.77 -7.68 -1.09
CA TYR A 385 -27.54 -7.54 -2.53
C TYR A 385 -26.06 -7.51 -2.91
N LEU A 386 -25.14 -7.47 -1.93
CA LEU A 386 -23.72 -7.26 -2.11
C LEU A 386 -22.91 -8.51 -1.70
N ASP A 387 -23.20 -9.63 -2.36
CA ASP A 387 -22.49 -10.90 -2.20
C ASP A 387 -21.09 -10.79 -2.82
N LEU A 388 -20.03 -11.07 -2.05
CA LEU A 388 -18.63 -10.94 -2.48
C LEU A 388 -18.34 -11.63 -3.81
N ASP A 389 -18.79 -12.88 -3.97
CA ASP A 389 -18.51 -13.64 -5.19
C ASP A 389 -19.11 -12.95 -6.41
N ARG A 390 -20.33 -12.45 -6.26
CA ARG A 390 -21.04 -11.76 -7.33
C ARG A 390 -20.46 -10.37 -7.60
N VAL A 391 -20.10 -9.62 -6.56
CA VAL A 391 -19.40 -8.33 -6.71
C VAL A 391 -18.09 -8.52 -7.45
N LEU A 392 -17.33 -9.57 -7.12
CA LEU A 392 -16.06 -9.88 -7.78
C LEU A 392 -16.26 -10.28 -9.25
N GLU A 393 -17.11 -11.28 -9.51
CA GLU A 393 -17.23 -11.88 -10.85
C GLU A 393 -18.12 -11.04 -11.80
N ASP A 394 -19.33 -10.67 -11.34
CA ASP A 394 -20.30 -9.92 -12.13
C ASP A 394 -20.10 -8.41 -12.06
N GLY A 395 -19.29 -7.91 -11.11
CA GLY A 395 -18.94 -6.50 -10.96
C GLY A 395 -17.53 -6.22 -11.47
N VAL A 396 -16.52 -6.54 -10.65
CA VAL A 396 -15.12 -6.20 -10.87
C VAL A 396 -14.57 -6.82 -12.17
N PHE A 397 -14.69 -8.15 -12.32
CA PHE A 397 -14.19 -8.83 -13.52
C PHE A 397 -14.99 -8.46 -14.77
N TYR A 398 -16.29 -8.24 -14.62
CA TYR A 398 -17.12 -7.76 -15.72
C TYR A 398 -16.67 -6.36 -16.20
N ALA A 399 -16.47 -5.41 -15.30
CA ALA A 399 -15.98 -4.07 -15.66
C ALA A 399 -14.64 -4.14 -16.39
N ALA A 400 -13.70 -4.92 -15.87
CA ALA A 400 -12.40 -5.13 -16.50
C ALA A 400 -12.52 -5.80 -17.89
N ASN A 401 -13.45 -6.75 -18.05
CA ASN A 401 -13.73 -7.33 -19.36
C ASN A 401 -14.29 -6.30 -20.34
N GLN A 402 -15.25 -5.48 -19.95
CA GLN A 402 -15.84 -4.47 -20.83
C GLN A 402 -14.81 -3.43 -21.28
N LEU A 403 -13.98 -2.96 -20.36
CA LEU A 403 -12.98 -1.92 -20.63
C LEU A 403 -11.75 -2.45 -21.38
N TYR A 404 -11.19 -3.57 -20.94
CA TYR A 404 -9.87 -4.04 -21.37
C TYR A 404 -9.90 -5.36 -22.15
N GLY A 405 -11.02 -6.09 -22.16
CA GLY A 405 -11.15 -7.39 -22.84
C GLY A 405 -10.59 -8.56 -22.07
N ILE A 406 -10.06 -8.36 -20.88
CA ILE A 406 -9.46 -9.43 -20.10
C ILE A 406 -10.53 -10.37 -19.53
N THR A 407 -10.15 -11.64 -19.37
CA THR A 407 -11.01 -12.69 -18.80
C THR A 407 -10.26 -13.46 -17.71
N PHE A 408 -11.02 -14.08 -16.81
CA PHE A 408 -10.49 -14.72 -15.60
C PHE A 408 -10.92 -16.18 -15.54
N LYS A 409 -9.95 -17.08 -15.28
CA LYS A 409 -10.21 -18.50 -15.10
C LYS A 409 -9.67 -18.96 -13.75
N PRO A 410 -10.49 -19.56 -12.87
CA PRO A 410 -10.05 -20.07 -11.59
C PRO A 410 -8.92 -21.11 -11.73
N ARG A 411 -7.94 -21.04 -10.81
CA ARG A 411 -6.76 -21.94 -10.76
C ARG A 411 -6.61 -22.56 -9.35
N PRO A 412 -7.54 -23.45 -8.96
CA PRO A 412 -7.47 -24.15 -7.67
C PRO A 412 -6.31 -25.16 -7.56
N ASP A 413 -5.63 -25.40 -8.67
CA ASP A 413 -4.44 -26.28 -8.75
C ASP A 413 -3.16 -25.59 -8.29
N LEU A 414 -3.13 -24.24 -8.22
CA LEU A 414 -1.95 -23.51 -7.75
C LEU A 414 -1.93 -23.44 -6.21
N PRO A 415 -0.74 -23.62 -5.59
CA PRO A 415 -0.62 -23.57 -4.14
C PRO A 415 -0.87 -22.14 -3.60
N VAL A 416 -1.49 -22.08 -2.43
CA VAL A 416 -1.81 -20.84 -1.71
C VAL A 416 -1.23 -20.88 -0.31
N TYR A 417 -0.94 -19.71 0.26
CA TYR A 417 -0.39 -19.61 1.62
C TYR A 417 -1.44 -19.70 2.72
N HIS A 418 -2.72 -19.53 2.39
CA HIS A 418 -3.84 -19.66 3.31
C HIS A 418 -5.06 -20.24 2.58
N PRO A 419 -5.90 -21.11 3.23
CA PRO A 419 -7.04 -21.75 2.58
C PRO A 419 -8.10 -20.78 2.00
N ASP A 420 -8.16 -19.57 2.49
CA ASP A 420 -9.12 -18.54 2.03
C ASP A 420 -8.66 -17.81 0.76
N VAL A 421 -7.40 -17.99 0.36
CA VAL A 421 -6.84 -17.32 -0.84
C VAL A 421 -7.35 -18.04 -2.09
N ARG A 422 -7.78 -17.27 -3.06
CA ARG A 422 -8.25 -17.75 -4.37
C ARG A 422 -7.31 -17.28 -5.47
N VAL A 423 -7.18 -18.06 -6.54
CA VAL A 423 -6.28 -17.76 -7.66
C VAL A 423 -7.04 -17.79 -8.97
N TRP A 424 -6.76 -16.83 -9.85
CA TRP A 424 -7.24 -16.80 -11.23
C TRP A 424 -6.09 -16.60 -12.20
N GLU A 425 -6.16 -17.29 -13.33
CA GLU A 425 -5.37 -16.96 -14.50
C GLU A 425 -6.12 -15.91 -15.32
N VAL A 426 -5.39 -14.84 -15.69
CA VAL A 426 -5.93 -13.72 -16.44
C VAL A 426 -5.49 -13.83 -17.89
N PHE A 427 -6.43 -13.73 -18.82
CA PHE A 427 -6.18 -13.80 -20.25
C PHE A 427 -6.47 -12.45 -20.91
N ASP A 428 -5.65 -12.06 -21.86
CA ASP A 428 -5.87 -10.89 -22.68
C ASP A 428 -7.00 -11.13 -23.70
N ALA A 429 -7.46 -10.07 -24.36
CA ALA A 429 -8.52 -10.10 -25.37
C ALA A 429 -8.25 -11.08 -26.54
N ASP A 430 -6.98 -11.35 -26.84
CA ASP A 430 -6.57 -12.30 -27.86
C ASP A 430 -6.43 -13.75 -27.36
N GLY A 431 -6.80 -14.00 -26.11
CA GLY A 431 -6.74 -15.31 -25.46
C GLY A 431 -5.36 -15.72 -24.93
N ARG A 432 -4.34 -14.86 -25.04
CA ARG A 432 -3.03 -15.13 -24.42
C ARG A 432 -3.09 -14.98 -22.91
N SER A 433 -2.48 -15.90 -22.19
CA SER A 433 -2.31 -15.80 -20.75
C SER A 433 -1.45 -14.58 -20.40
N LEU A 434 -1.98 -13.68 -19.57
CA LEU A 434 -1.41 -12.38 -19.23
C LEU A 434 -0.75 -12.36 -17.86
N ALA A 435 -1.49 -12.80 -16.83
CA ALA A 435 -1.11 -12.68 -15.42
C ALA A 435 -1.70 -13.82 -14.58
N LEU A 436 -1.23 -13.93 -13.32
CA LEU A 436 -1.96 -14.59 -12.25
C LEU A 436 -2.43 -13.54 -11.24
N TYR A 437 -3.66 -13.71 -10.76
CA TYR A 437 -4.28 -12.87 -9.75
C TYR A 437 -4.65 -13.71 -8.53
N TYR A 438 -4.11 -13.34 -7.37
CA TYR A 438 -4.41 -13.90 -6.06
C TYR A 438 -5.32 -12.94 -5.30
N GLY A 439 -6.39 -13.45 -4.68
CA GLY A 439 -7.32 -12.67 -3.87
C GLY A 439 -7.40 -13.22 -2.45
N ASP A 440 -6.99 -12.42 -1.48
CA ASP A 440 -7.03 -12.71 -0.05
C ASP A 440 -7.96 -11.73 0.66
N TYR A 441 -9.23 -12.11 0.78
CA TYR A 441 -10.32 -11.16 1.10
C TYR A 441 -10.64 -11.03 2.60
N PHE A 442 -10.27 -12.00 3.44
CA PHE A 442 -10.77 -12.05 4.81
C PHE A 442 -9.73 -11.64 5.85
N GLN A 443 -10.19 -10.95 6.90
CA GLN A 443 -9.37 -10.61 8.06
C GLN A 443 -8.97 -11.85 8.86
N ARG A 444 -7.81 -11.76 9.53
CA ARG A 444 -7.32 -12.74 10.50
C ARG A 444 -6.28 -12.11 11.42
N PRO A 445 -6.02 -12.67 12.62
CA PRO A 445 -5.06 -12.10 13.57
C PRO A 445 -3.62 -12.01 13.07
N SER A 446 -3.26 -12.84 12.09
CA SER A 446 -1.94 -12.87 11.46
C SER A 446 -1.78 -11.93 10.26
N LYS A 447 -2.77 -11.08 9.98
CA LYS A 447 -2.80 -10.18 8.83
C LYS A 447 -2.82 -8.73 9.29
N SER A 448 -2.03 -7.88 8.67
CA SER A 448 -2.04 -6.44 8.90
C SER A 448 -3.39 -5.83 8.57
N GLY A 449 -3.76 -4.75 9.25
CA GLY A 449 -4.98 -4.00 8.96
C GLY A 449 -4.93 -3.25 7.63
N GLY A 450 -6.09 -2.75 7.21
CA GLY A 450 -6.24 -2.06 5.93
C GLY A 450 -6.44 -2.98 4.74
N ALA A 451 -6.17 -2.48 3.55
CA ALA A 451 -6.16 -3.24 2.30
C ALA A 451 -4.94 -2.82 1.49
N TRP A 452 -4.41 -3.72 0.67
CA TRP A 452 -3.27 -3.42 -0.20
C TRP A 452 -3.15 -4.41 -1.35
N CYS A 453 -2.50 -3.95 -2.41
CA CYS A 453 -2.06 -4.77 -3.53
C CYS A 453 -0.54 -4.93 -3.50
N ASP A 454 -0.05 -6.12 -3.82
CA ASP A 454 1.38 -6.42 -4.01
C ASP A 454 1.58 -7.40 -5.18
N SER A 455 2.82 -7.74 -5.48
CA SER A 455 3.16 -8.72 -6.49
C SER A 455 4.21 -9.71 -5.97
N PHE A 456 4.06 -10.98 -6.33
CA PHE A 456 5.10 -11.99 -6.13
C PHE A 456 6.11 -11.98 -7.27
N VAL A 457 5.68 -11.58 -8.47
CA VAL A 457 6.50 -11.42 -9.67
C VAL A 457 6.02 -10.17 -10.42
N ASP A 458 6.93 -9.25 -10.68
CA ASP A 458 6.65 -8.06 -11.48
C ASP A 458 6.78 -8.35 -12.98
N GLN A 459 6.07 -7.60 -13.80
CA GLN A 459 6.18 -7.66 -15.25
C GLN A 459 7.51 -7.04 -15.72
N SER A 460 8.22 -7.72 -16.63
CA SER A 460 9.35 -7.15 -17.37
C SER A 460 9.56 -7.87 -18.69
N ARG A 461 9.69 -7.10 -19.77
CA ARG A 461 10.06 -7.66 -21.08
C ARG A 461 11.52 -8.10 -21.11
N LEU A 462 12.42 -7.36 -20.45
CA LEU A 462 13.85 -7.68 -20.38
C LEU A 462 14.10 -9.01 -19.68
N LEU A 463 13.35 -9.29 -18.60
CA LEU A 463 13.49 -10.54 -17.85
C LEU A 463 12.56 -11.65 -18.35
N GLY A 464 11.64 -11.34 -19.27
CA GLY A 464 10.64 -12.26 -19.77
C GLY A 464 9.63 -12.70 -18.71
N THR A 465 9.43 -11.89 -17.65
CA THR A 465 8.52 -12.21 -16.54
C THR A 465 7.11 -11.69 -16.81
N LYS A 466 6.13 -12.46 -16.36
CA LYS A 466 4.71 -12.09 -16.34
C LYS A 466 4.26 -11.87 -14.91
N PRO A 467 3.33 -10.92 -14.66
CA PRO A 467 2.98 -10.52 -13.31
C PRO A 467 2.18 -11.60 -12.56
N VAL A 468 2.51 -11.76 -11.28
CA VAL A 468 1.75 -12.53 -10.30
C VAL A 468 1.38 -11.57 -9.18
N VAL A 469 0.14 -11.09 -9.20
CA VAL A 469 -0.37 -10.00 -8.36
C VAL A 469 -1.26 -10.57 -7.26
N VAL A 470 -1.26 -9.94 -6.08
CA VAL A 470 -2.10 -10.31 -4.95
C VAL A 470 -2.79 -9.08 -4.35
N ASN A 471 -4.12 -9.19 -4.15
CA ASN A 471 -4.88 -8.26 -3.34
C ASN A 471 -5.14 -8.84 -1.95
N ASN A 472 -4.87 -8.04 -0.93
CA ASN A 472 -5.10 -8.35 0.47
C ASN A 472 -6.14 -7.41 1.06
N LEU A 473 -7.25 -7.96 1.55
CA LEU A 473 -8.36 -7.22 2.15
C LEU A 473 -8.67 -7.78 3.55
N ASN A 474 -9.50 -7.06 4.30
CA ASN A 474 -9.84 -7.42 5.68
C ASN A 474 -11.36 -7.45 5.91
N PHE A 475 -12.11 -8.06 4.98
CA PHE A 475 -13.54 -8.27 5.16
C PHE A 475 -13.82 -9.25 6.30
N VAL A 476 -14.95 -9.07 6.97
CA VAL A 476 -15.38 -10.00 8.01
C VAL A 476 -15.70 -11.36 7.39
N LYS A 477 -15.03 -12.41 7.84
CA LYS A 477 -15.27 -13.78 7.38
C LYS A 477 -16.64 -14.24 7.91
N PRO A 478 -17.57 -14.69 7.04
CA PRO A 478 -18.86 -15.19 7.50
C PRO A 478 -18.70 -16.53 8.22
N ALA A 479 -19.70 -16.87 9.05
CA ALA A 479 -19.79 -18.22 9.62
C ALA A 479 -19.84 -19.29 8.53
N ALA A 480 -19.37 -20.51 8.85
CA ALA A 480 -19.32 -21.61 7.91
C ALA A 480 -20.70 -21.85 7.23
N GLY A 481 -20.68 -21.92 5.90
CA GLY A 481 -21.88 -22.12 5.08
C GLY A 481 -22.72 -20.86 4.82
N GLN A 482 -22.32 -19.71 5.32
CA GLN A 482 -22.95 -18.43 4.99
C GLN A 482 -22.19 -17.69 3.89
N LYS A 483 -22.92 -16.87 3.13
CA LYS A 483 -22.33 -16.02 2.09
C LYS A 483 -21.67 -14.79 2.71
N PRO A 484 -20.51 -14.35 2.20
CA PRO A 484 -19.87 -13.10 2.61
C PRO A 484 -20.64 -11.92 1.98
N LEU A 485 -21.46 -11.23 2.79
CA LEU A 485 -22.19 -10.06 2.39
C LEU A 485 -21.41 -8.79 2.77
N LEU A 486 -21.16 -7.94 1.79
CA LEU A 486 -20.34 -6.75 1.93
C LEU A 486 -21.16 -5.51 2.33
N SER A 487 -20.53 -4.54 2.99
CA SER A 487 -21.00 -3.16 2.99
C SER A 487 -20.73 -2.51 1.62
N PHE A 488 -21.38 -1.39 1.31
CA PHE A 488 -21.06 -0.70 0.07
C PHE A 488 -19.62 -0.12 0.09
N GLU A 489 -19.13 0.30 1.23
CA GLU A 489 -17.72 0.68 1.44
C GLU A 489 -16.77 -0.47 1.07
N ASN A 490 -17.04 -1.69 1.54
CA ASN A 490 -16.24 -2.86 1.18
C ASN A 490 -16.27 -3.18 -0.32
N VAL A 491 -17.40 -2.91 -1.00
CA VAL A 491 -17.47 -2.99 -2.46
C VAL A 491 -16.51 -1.99 -3.11
N THR A 492 -16.52 -0.73 -2.65
CA THR A 492 -15.61 0.31 -3.15
C THR A 492 -14.14 -0.09 -2.92
N VAL A 493 -13.79 -0.55 -1.73
CA VAL A 493 -12.43 -1.05 -1.42
C VAL A 493 -12.03 -2.22 -2.32
N LEU A 494 -12.95 -3.13 -2.65
CA LEU A 494 -12.66 -4.23 -3.58
C LEU A 494 -12.34 -3.73 -4.99
N PHE A 495 -13.09 -2.74 -5.49
CA PHE A 495 -12.78 -2.09 -6.78
C PHE A 495 -11.45 -1.33 -6.72
N HIS A 496 -11.18 -0.63 -5.63
CA HIS A 496 -9.91 0.08 -5.39
C HIS A 496 -8.71 -0.86 -5.51
N GLU A 497 -8.65 -1.90 -4.69
CA GLU A 497 -7.53 -2.84 -4.69
C GLU A 497 -7.38 -3.55 -6.03
N PHE A 498 -8.50 -3.83 -6.69
CA PHE A 498 -8.44 -4.40 -8.03
C PHE A 498 -7.92 -3.40 -9.08
N GLY A 499 -8.09 -2.11 -8.88
CA GLY A 499 -7.47 -1.06 -9.70
C GLY A 499 -5.95 -1.10 -9.66
N HIS A 500 -5.36 -1.29 -8.47
CA HIS A 500 -3.94 -1.59 -8.33
C HIS A 500 -3.54 -2.89 -9.04
N ALA A 501 -4.34 -3.95 -8.87
CA ALA A 501 -4.08 -5.21 -9.55
C ALA A 501 -4.12 -5.05 -11.08
N LEU A 502 -5.07 -4.28 -11.63
CA LEU A 502 -5.11 -3.95 -13.05
C LEU A 502 -3.85 -3.22 -13.50
N HIS A 503 -3.37 -2.25 -12.72
CA HIS A 503 -2.12 -1.55 -13.02
C HIS A 503 -0.95 -2.52 -13.08
N GLY A 504 -0.79 -3.43 -12.10
CA GLY A 504 0.26 -4.45 -12.11
C GLY A 504 0.13 -5.47 -13.25
N MET A 505 -1.08 -5.98 -13.52
CA MET A 505 -1.33 -7.00 -14.54
C MET A 505 -1.25 -6.48 -15.98
N LEU A 506 -1.59 -5.21 -16.21
CA LEU A 506 -1.60 -4.60 -17.55
C LEU A 506 -0.32 -3.86 -17.89
N GLN A 507 0.64 -3.77 -16.97
CA GLN A 507 1.96 -3.19 -17.25
C GLN A 507 2.64 -3.87 -18.43
N ASN A 508 3.40 -3.07 -19.18
CA ASN A 508 4.16 -3.54 -20.34
C ASN A 508 5.46 -2.73 -20.49
N VAL A 509 6.23 -2.67 -19.40
CA VAL A 509 7.54 -2.00 -19.37
C VAL A 509 8.65 -2.96 -19.78
N ASN A 510 9.74 -2.40 -20.30
CA ASN A 510 10.90 -3.21 -20.63
C ASN A 510 11.73 -3.54 -19.40
N TYR A 511 11.96 -2.56 -18.55
CA TYR A 511 12.89 -2.64 -17.42
C TYR A 511 12.16 -2.77 -16.08
N PRO A 512 12.59 -3.69 -15.18
CA PRO A 512 11.95 -3.90 -13.87
C PRO A 512 11.85 -2.63 -13.02
N THR A 513 12.89 -1.79 -12.99
CA THR A 513 12.90 -0.53 -12.23
C THR A 513 11.76 0.41 -12.60
N LEU A 514 11.32 0.40 -13.87
CA LEU A 514 10.23 1.25 -14.34
C LEU A 514 8.82 0.68 -14.05
N ALA A 515 8.71 -0.48 -13.41
CA ALA A 515 7.42 -1.03 -12.99
C ALA A 515 6.81 -0.27 -11.81
N SER A 516 7.64 0.37 -10.96
CA SER A 516 7.18 1.10 -9.78
C SER A 516 6.88 2.56 -10.09
N THR A 517 5.75 3.07 -9.63
CA THR A 517 5.33 4.47 -9.78
C THR A 517 5.49 5.25 -8.48
N PRO A 518 5.67 6.58 -8.53
CA PRO A 518 5.64 7.46 -7.36
C PRO A 518 4.35 7.36 -6.55
N ARG A 519 4.42 7.69 -5.26
CA ARG A 519 3.29 7.58 -4.33
C ARG A 519 2.08 8.42 -4.75
N ASP A 520 2.29 9.63 -5.24
CA ASP A 520 1.21 10.52 -5.66
C ASP A 520 0.66 10.20 -7.08
N PHE A 521 1.06 9.06 -7.62
CA PHE A 521 0.46 8.48 -8.83
C PHE A 521 -0.10 7.08 -8.59
N VAL A 522 0.47 6.31 -7.65
CA VAL A 522 0.12 4.90 -7.46
C VAL A 522 -1.35 4.69 -7.15
N GLU A 523 -2.00 5.65 -6.49
CA GLU A 523 -3.43 5.61 -6.13
C GLU A 523 -4.36 6.04 -7.30
N PHE A 524 -3.83 6.61 -8.36
CA PHE A 524 -4.67 7.03 -9.49
C PHE A 524 -5.42 5.87 -10.15
N PRO A 525 -4.78 4.75 -10.53
CA PRO A 525 -5.50 3.62 -11.13
C PRO A 525 -6.50 2.96 -10.18
N SER A 526 -6.22 2.94 -8.87
CA SER A 526 -7.09 2.32 -7.88
C SER A 526 -8.34 3.15 -7.61
N GLN A 527 -8.18 4.44 -7.34
CA GLN A 527 -9.29 5.38 -7.11
C GLN A 527 -10.15 5.52 -8.37
N PHE A 528 -9.53 5.62 -9.55
CA PHE A 528 -10.26 5.61 -10.81
C PHE A 528 -11.14 4.36 -10.98
N ASN A 529 -10.69 3.21 -10.52
CA ASN A 529 -11.44 1.97 -10.65
C ASN A 529 -12.67 1.91 -9.72
N GLU A 530 -12.72 2.70 -8.64
CA GLU A 530 -13.86 2.81 -7.72
C GLU A 530 -15.12 3.33 -8.41
N HIS A 531 -14.98 4.22 -9.39
CA HIS A 531 -16.12 4.81 -10.11
C HIS A 531 -17.00 3.75 -10.79
N TRP A 532 -16.40 2.63 -11.20
CA TRP A 532 -17.15 1.53 -11.84
C TRP A 532 -18.07 0.79 -10.89
N ALA A 533 -17.89 0.91 -9.58
CA ALA A 533 -18.78 0.28 -8.60
C ALA A 533 -20.24 0.76 -8.71
N LEU A 534 -20.44 2.06 -9.02
CA LEU A 534 -21.78 2.65 -9.22
C LEU A 534 -22.15 2.87 -10.68
N GLU A 535 -21.30 2.48 -11.63
CA GLU A 535 -21.67 2.54 -13.05
C GLU A 535 -22.91 1.69 -13.30
N PRO A 536 -23.99 2.25 -13.84
CA PRO A 536 -25.28 1.54 -13.94
C PRO A 536 -25.19 0.17 -14.60
N ALA A 537 -24.37 0.02 -15.66
CA ALA A 537 -24.21 -1.24 -16.37
C ALA A 537 -23.49 -2.31 -15.53
N VAL A 538 -22.60 -1.92 -14.63
CA VAL A 538 -21.88 -2.80 -13.71
C VAL A 538 -22.74 -3.11 -12.50
N PHE A 539 -23.30 -2.07 -11.87
CA PHE A 539 -24.10 -2.18 -10.66
C PHE A 539 -25.29 -3.14 -10.83
N ALA A 540 -26.04 -3.00 -11.92
CA ALA A 540 -27.19 -3.87 -12.23
C ALA A 540 -26.84 -5.35 -12.37
N ARG A 541 -25.58 -5.69 -12.64
CA ARG A 541 -25.15 -7.08 -12.79
C ARG A 541 -24.86 -7.74 -11.45
N TYR A 542 -24.17 -7.06 -10.56
CA TYR A 542 -23.75 -7.65 -9.29
C TYR A 542 -24.73 -7.38 -8.13
N ALA A 543 -25.44 -6.23 -8.15
CA ALA A 543 -26.34 -5.84 -7.06
C ALA A 543 -27.66 -6.63 -7.11
N LYS A 544 -27.59 -7.92 -6.78
CA LYS A 544 -28.71 -8.85 -6.79
C LYS A 544 -28.81 -9.56 -5.44
N HIS A 545 -30.03 -9.73 -4.96
CA HIS A 545 -30.30 -10.38 -3.68
C HIS A 545 -29.65 -11.77 -3.61
N SER A 546 -28.86 -12.01 -2.57
CA SER A 546 -27.98 -13.20 -2.43
C SER A 546 -28.74 -14.55 -2.42
N ARG A 547 -29.99 -14.56 -2.01
CA ARG A 547 -30.86 -15.77 -1.97
C ARG A 547 -31.80 -15.88 -3.16
N THR A 548 -32.47 -14.78 -3.55
CA THR A 548 -33.50 -14.83 -4.61
C THR A 548 -32.95 -14.55 -6.00
N GLY A 549 -31.80 -13.86 -6.11
CA GLY A 549 -31.22 -13.41 -7.38
C GLY A 549 -31.93 -12.19 -7.99
N GLU A 550 -32.93 -11.64 -7.33
CA GLU A 550 -33.64 -10.44 -7.79
C GLU A 550 -32.72 -9.21 -7.75
N PRO A 551 -32.80 -8.32 -8.74
CA PRO A 551 -32.01 -7.10 -8.75
C PRO A 551 -32.39 -6.20 -7.58
N MET A 552 -31.41 -5.37 -7.15
CA MET A 552 -31.68 -4.34 -6.16
C MET A 552 -32.79 -3.40 -6.67
N PRO A 553 -33.80 -3.07 -5.85
CA PRO A 553 -34.87 -2.17 -6.25
C PRO A 553 -34.34 -0.79 -6.69
N GLU A 554 -34.86 -0.24 -7.78
CA GLU A 554 -34.46 1.08 -8.29
C GLU A 554 -34.58 2.19 -7.24
N ALA A 555 -35.61 2.12 -6.37
CA ALA A 555 -35.79 3.04 -5.25
C ALA A 555 -34.58 3.00 -4.29
N LEU A 556 -34.01 1.84 -4.03
CA LEU A 556 -32.83 1.68 -3.16
C LEU A 556 -31.57 2.21 -3.86
N VAL A 557 -31.42 1.96 -5.16
CA VAL A 557 -30.31 2.55 -5.97
C VAL A 557 -30.37 4.07 -5.97
N ALA A 558 -31.55 4.65 -6.10
CA ALA A 558 -31.74 6.10 -6.04
C ALA A 558 -31.33 6.68 -4.67
N LYS A 559 -31.60 5.97 -3.57
CA LYS A 559 -31.18 6.36 -2.22
C LYS A 559 -29.67 6.35 -2.07
N ILE A 560 -28.97 5.33 -2.59
CA ILE A 560 -27.48 5.25 -2.60
C ILE A 560 -26.91 6.47 -3.32
N LYS A 561 -27.39 6.76 -4.54
CA LYS A 561 -26.93 7.91 -5.32
C LYS A 561 -27.18 9.24 -4.61
N LYS A 562 -28.33 9.40 -3.97
CA LYS A 562 -28.65 10.61 -3.20
C LYS A 562 -27.75 10.78 -1.98
N ALA A 563 -27.36 9.68 -1.35
CA ALA A 563 -26.48 9.69 -0.16
C ALA A 563 -24.98 9.84 -0.49
N LYS A 564 -24.58 9.91 -1.75
CA LYS A 564 -23.17 9.94 -2.17
C LYS A 564 -22.35 11.06 -1.52
N THR A 565 -22.92 12.25 -1.34
CA THR A 565 -22.26 13.39 -0.71
C THR A 565 -22.52 13.49 0.79
N PHE A 566 -23.18 12.49 1.39
CA PHE A 566 -23.42 12.43 2.82
C PHE A 566 -22.11 12.19 3.57
N ASN A 567 -21.92 12.85 4.69
CA ASN A 567 -20.75 12.74 5.57
C ASN A 567 -19.41 13.14 4.92
N GLN A 568 -19.42 13.75 3.74
CA GLN A 568 -18.18 14.13 3.03
C GLN A 568 -17.41 15.27 3.69
N GLY A 569 -18.06 16.10 4.50
CA GLY A 569 -17.38 17.09 5.35
C GLY A 569 -16.51 16.40 6.39
N TYR A 570 -17.07 15.42 7.09
CA TYR A 570 -16.35 14.58 8.05
C TYR A 570 -15.19 13.83 7.39
N LEU A 571 -15.48 13.02 6.38
CA LEU A 571 -14.48 12.16 5.71
C LEU A 571 -13.31 12.96 5.12
N THR A 572 -13.60 14.11 4.51
CA THR A 572 -12.55 14.97 3.98
C THR A 572 -11.73 15.61 5.10
N THR A 573 -12.37 16.06 6.19
CA THR A 573 -11.67 16.72 7.31
C THR A 573 -10.79 15.74 8.08
N GLU A 574 -11.27 14.53 8.38
CA GLU A 574 -10.47 13.50 9.08
C GLU A 574 -9.23 13.09 8.27
N TYR A 575 -9.38 12.99 6.94
CA TYR A 575 -8.28 12.70 6.02
C TYR A 575 -7.27 13.85 5.98
N LEU A 576 -7.75 15.10 5.77
CA LEU A 576 -6.88 16.28 5.73
C LEU A 576 -6.12 16.47 7.05
N ALA A 577 -6.76 16.17 8.19
CA ALA A 577 -6.10 16.22 9.50
C ALA A 577 -4.91 15.25 9.56
N ALA A 578 -5.07 14.03 9.08
CA ALA A 578 -3.98 13.06 9.03
C ALA A 578 -2.89 13.43 8.02
N ALA A 579 -3.26 13.88 6.81
CA ALA A 579 -2.30 14.24 5.77
C ALA A 579 -1.49 15.50 6.11
N LEU A 580 -2.11 16.49 6.73
CA LEU A 580 -1.42 17.69 7.21
C LEU A 580 -0.55 17.40 8.44
N LEU A 581 -0.95 16.44 9.27
CA LEU A 581 -0.13 15.95 10.39
C LEU A 581 1.13 15.24 9.88
N ASP A 582 1.03 14.41 8.83
CA ASP A 582 2.19 13.81 8.15
C ASP A 582 3.16 14.90 7.65
N MET A 583 2.64 15.90 6.94
CA MET A 583 3.46 17.01 6.45
C MET A 583 4.10 17.80 7.60
N ALA A 584 3.39 18.03 8.71
CA ALA A 584 3.95 18.70 9.89
C ALA A 584 5.16 17.96 10.45
N TRP A 585 5.07 16.65 10.63
CA TRP A 585 6.17 15.81 11.13
C TRP A 585 7.39 15.85 10.20
N HIS A 586 7.17 15.80 8.89
CA HIS A 586 8.25 15.67 7.91
C HIS A 586 8.77 17.00 7.34
N THR A 587 8.14 18.13 7.72
CA THR A 587 8.68 19.48 7.49
C THR A 587 9.47 20.04 8.68
N LEU A 588 9.67 19.25 9.74
CA LEU A 588 10.57 19.63 10.83
C LEU A 588 11.99 19.89 10.29
N PRO A 589 12.59 21.04 10.63
CA PRO A 589 13.94 21.33 10.18
C PRO A 589 14.99 20.48 10.93
N PRO A 590 16.13 20.20 10.30
CA PRO A 590 17.22 19.52 10.97
C PRO A 590 17.71 20.29 12.22
N GLY A 591 17.86 19.55 13.34
CA GLY A 591 18.24 20.14 14.64
C GLY A 591 17.07 20.73 15.42
N ALA A 592 15.84 20.57 14.96
CA ALA A 592 14.67 20.85 15.81
C ALA A 592 14.76 20.03 17.11
N PRO A 593 14.31 20.59 18.26
CA PRO A 593 14.28 19.84 19.51
C PRO A 593 13.36 18.61 19.36
N ARG A 594 13.65 17.56 20.13
CA ARG A 594 12.79 16.38 20.21
C ARG A 594 11.37 16.81 20.60
N GLN A 595 10.40 16.36 19.83
CA GLN A 595 9.01 16.73 20.03
C GLN A 595 8.36 15.82 21.09
N ASP A 596 7.50 16.40 21.93
CA ASP A 596 6.46 15.66 22.63
C ASP A 596 5.35 15.33 21.63
N VAL A 597 5.07 14.05 21.46
CA VAL A 597 4.21 13.56 20.36
C VAL A 597 2.78 14.10 20.46
N GLU A 598 2.20 14.12 21.66
CA GLU A 598 0.81 14.55 21.87
C GLU A 598 0.68 16.08 21.72
N GLN A 599 1.64 16.83 22.26
CA GLN A 599 1.65 18.30 22.12
C GLN A 599 1.93 18.72 20.69
N PHE A 600 2.81 18.03 19.99
CA PHE A 600 3.12 18.31 18.59
C PHE A 600 1.89 18.07 17.69
N GLU A 601 1.23 16.92 17.84
CA GLU A 601 0.03 16.61 17.09
C GLU A 601 -1.06 17.68 17.30
N LYS A 602 -1.35 17.99 18.57
CA LYS A 602 -2.32 19.04 18.89
C LYS A 602 -1.98 20.36 18.23
N ALA A 603 -0.74 20.83 18.37
CA ALA A 603 -0.29 22.10 17.78
C ALA A 603 -0.36 22.09 16.24
N ALA A 604 -0.06 20.97 15.61
CA ALA A 604 -0.16 20.79 14.15
C ALA A 604 -1.61 20.89 13.67
N LEU A 605 -2.54 20.18 14.33
CA LEU A 605 -3.96 20.23 13.97
C LEU A 605 -4.57 21.63 14.15
N GLU A 606 -4.23 22.31 15.26
CA GLU A 606 -4.63 23.71 15.52
C GLU A 606 -4.07 24.66 14.44
N ARG A 607 -2.78 24.55 14.10
CA ARG A 607 -2.13 25.34 13.05
C ARG A 607 -2.87 25.28 11.73
N PHE A 608 -3.28 24.09 11.33
CA PHE A 608 -3.97 23.85 10.06
C PHE A 608 -5.49 24.02 10.14
N ARG A 609 -6.05 24.32 11.34
CA ARG A 609 -7.48 24.53 11.60
C ARG A 609 -8.35 23.30 11.27
N VAL A 610 -7.82 22.11 11.52
CA VAL A 610 -8.49 20.82 11.36
C VAL A 610 -8.74 20.14 12.72
N ASP A 611 -8.61 20.86 13.82
CA ASP A 611 -8.77 20.44 15.21
C ASP A 611 -10.25 20.42 15.65
N LEU A 612 -11.16 19.87 14.85
CA LEU A 612 -12.57 19.76 15.18
C LEU A 612 -12.79 18.64 16.20
N ALA A 613 -13.24 18.96 17.42
CA ALA A 613 -13.40 18.00 18.51
C ALA A 613 -14.20 16.73 18.14
N PRO A 614 -15.33 16.78 17.38
CA PRO A 614 -16.04 15.58 16.98
C PRO A 614 -15.48 14.89 15.71
N VAL A 615 -14.44 15.47 15.09
CA VAL A 615 -13.81 14.93 13.86
C VAL A 615 -12.32 14.71 14.13
N PRO A 616 -11.93 13.59 14.73
CA PRO A 616 -10.53 13.26 14.97
C PRO A 616 -9.78 13.02 13.64
N PRO A 617 -8.45 13.13 13.62
CA PRO A 617 -7.69 12.71 12.44
C PRO A 617 -7.91 11.21 12.18
N ARG A 618 -7.89 10.82 10.91
CA ARG A 618 -8.04 9.43 10.46
C ARG A 618 -7.02 8.50 11.13
N TYR A 619 -5.83 9.02 11.44
CA TYR A 619 -4.78 8.39 12.22
C TYR A 619 -4.19 9.39 13.22
N HIS A 620 -4.01 8.96 14.46
CA HIS A 620 -3.15 9.69 15.38
C HIS A 620 -1.70 9.25 15.20
N THR A 621 -0.77 10.11 15.55
CA THR A 621 0.67 9.91 15.37
C THR A 621 1.17 8.56 15.85
N THR A 622 0.66 8.08 16.98
CA THR A 622 1.16 6.87 17.67
C THR A 622 0.87 5.55 16.95
N TYR A 623 -0.08 5.53 16.01
CA TYR A 623 -0.45 4.35 15.21
C TYR A 623 -0.60 4.66 13.71
N PHE A 624 0.08 5.71 13.26
CA PHE A 624 0.04 6.08 11.85
C PHE A 624 1.03 5.20 11.05
N GLY A 625 0.68 3.93 10.89
CA GLY A 625 1.50 2.92 10.22
C GLY A 625 1.98 3.35 8.84
N HIS A 626 1.14 4.03 8.05
CA HIS A 626 1.50 4.53 6.72
C HIS A 626 2.79 5.35 6.70
N ILE A 627 2.95 6.28 7.65
CA ILE A 627 4.08 7.22 7.65
C ILE A 627 5.27 6.75 8.47
N TRP A 628 5.08 5.86 9.44
CA TRP A 628 6.17 5.38 10.28
C TRP A 628 6.71 4.01 9.86
N GLY A 629 5.92 3.20 9.16
CA GLY A 629 6.27 1.87 8.68
C GLY A 629 6.03 1.65 7.19
N GLY A 630 4.88 2.06 6.68
CA GLY A 630 4.36 1.72 5.36
C GLY A 630 4.92 2.48 4.15
N GLY A 631 5.96 3.32 4.31
CA GLY A 631 6.61 4.01 3.19
C GLY A 631 5.87 5.24 2.64
N TYR A 632 4.90 5.79 3.39
CA TYR A 632 4.18 7.04 3.07
C TYR A 632 4.68 8.25 3.87
N ALA A 633 5.88 8.23 4.39
CA ALA A 633 6.46 9.38 5.10
C ALA A 633 6.53 10.61 4.18
N ALA A 634 5.94 11.73 4.61
CA ALA A 634 5.69 12.91 3.79
C ALA A 634 4.89 12.61 2.50
N GLY A 635 4.12 11.54 2.49
CA GLY A 635 3.46 11.01 1.30
C GLY A 635 1.97 10.73 1.48
N TYR A 636 1.36 10.96 2.65
CA TYR A 636 -0.06 10.67 2.85
C TYR A 636 -0.99 11.60 2.05
N TYR A 637 -0.50 12.78 1.62
CA TYR A 637 -1.19 13.66 0.69
C TYR A 637 -1.51 13.00 -0.66
N ALA A 638 -0.80 11.92 -0.98
CA ALA A 638 -0.84 11.23 -2.28
C ALA A 638 -2.24 10.76 -2.67
N TYR A 639 -3.05 10.31 -1.72
CA TYR A 639 -4.44 9.90 -1.97
C TYR A 639 -5.27 11.05 -2.55
N LEU A 640 -5.18 12.25 -1.95
CA LEU A 640 -5.88 13.43 -2.44
C LEU A 640 -5.31 13.94 -3.78
N TRP A 641 -3.98 13.86 -3.94
CA TRP A 641 -3.33 14.24 -5.19
C TRP A 641 -3.78 13.35 -6.34
N ALA A 642 -3.80 12.03 -6.10
CA ALA A 642 -4.25 11.05 -7.08
C ALA A 642 -5.76 11.16 -7.36
N GLU A 643 -6.58 11.50 -6.36
CA GLU A 643 -8.02 11.70 -6.53
C GLU A 643 -8.34 12.92 -7.43
N VAL A 644 -7.54 13.99 -7.37
CA VAL A 644 -7.67 15.09 -8.34
C VAL A 644 -7.43 14.60 -9.77
N ILE A 645 -6.44 13.71 -9.95
CA ILE A 645 -6.11 13.13 -11.27
C ILE A 645 -7.22 12.18 -11.74
N ASP A 646 -7.71 11.36 -10.85
CA ASP A 646 -8.71 10.33 -11.11
C ASP A 646 -10.09 10.94 -11.42
N ASP A 647 -10.58 11.87 -10.62
CA ASP A 647 -11.87 12.54 -10.86
C ASP A 647 -11.88 13.33 -12.18
N ASP A 648 -10.76 13.96 -12.54
CA ASP A 648 -10.62 14.62 -13.84
C ASP A 648 -10.53 13.61 -14.99
N ALA A 649 -9.89 12.43 -14.78
CA ALA A 649 -9.91 11.34 -15.75
C ALA A 649 -11.31 10.72 -15.88
N TRP A 650 -12.03 10.57 -14.77
CA TRP A 650 -13.42 10.12 -14.79
C TRP A 650 -14.32 11.10 -15.56
N GLN A 651 -14.10 12.40 -15.39
CA GLN A 651 -14.79 13.42 -16.18
C GLN A 651 -14.52 13.25 -17.68
N TRP A 652 -13.26 12.91 -18.06
CA TRP A 652 -12.94 12.60 -19.46
C TRP A 652 -13.75 11.41 -19.99
N PHE A 653 -13.89 10.33 -19.20
CA PHE A 653 -14.72 9.18 -19.60
C PHE A 653 -16.18 9.58 -19.82
N LYS A 654 -16.75 10.38 -18.91
CA LYS A 654 -18.14 10.91 -19.07
C LYS A 654 -18.31 11.73 -20.34
N GLU A 655 -17.33 12.59 -20.67
CA GLU A 655 -17.31 13.42 -21.89
C GLU A 655 -17.17 12.59 -23.17
N ASN A 656 -16.60 11.40 -23.11
CA ASN A 656 -16.27 10.56 -24.26
C ASN A 656 -17.13 9.26 -24.35
N GLY A 657 -18.30 9.23 -23.75
CA GLY A 657 -19.27 8.13 -23.88
C GLY A 657 -19.13 7.01 -22.86
N GLY A 658 -18.43 7.25 -21.75
CA GLY A 658 -18.40 6.37 -20.56
C GLY A 658 -17.67 5.04 -20.78
N MET A 659 -18.26 3.95 -20.28
CA MET A 659 -17.71 2.60 -20.33
C MET A 659 -17.75 2.04 -21.75
N THR A 660 -16.70 2.26 -22.51
CA THR A 660 -16.51 1.65 -23.83
C THR A 660 -15.16 0.94 -23.93
N ARG A 661 -15.07 -0.08 -24.78
CA ARG A 661 -13.79 -0.74 -25.07
C ARG A 661 -12.75 0.24 -25.62
N GLN A 662 -13.14 1.22 -26.41
CA GLN A 662 -12.25 2.22 -26.97
C GLN A 662 -11.63 3.10 -25.88
N ASN A 663 -12.44 3.58 -24.95
CA ASN A 663 -11.96 4.39 -23.82
C ASN A 663 -11.08 3.58 -22.87
N GLY A 664 -11.49 2.34 -22.56
CA GLY A 664 -10.68 1.42 -21.77
C GLY A 664 -9.33 1.11 -22.42
N GLN A 665 -9.29 0.84 -23.72
CA GLN A 665 -8.05 0.58 -24.43
C GLN A 665 -7.13 1.81 -24.44
N ARG A 666 -7.67 3.02 -24.62
CA ARG A 666 -6.90 4.27 -24.50
C ARG A 666 -6.29 4.43 -23.11
N PHE A 667 -7.07 4.17 -22.05
CA PHE A 667 -6.60 4.24 -20.67
C PHE A 667 -5.52 3.17 -20.40
N ARG A 668 -5.73 1.94 -20.89
CA ARG A 668 -4.74 0.87 -20.81
C ARG A 668 -3.41 1.26 -21.49
N GLU A 669 -3.45 1.76 -22.71
CA GLU A 669 -2.26 2.08 -23.50
C GLU A 669 -1.50 3.30 -22.97
N MET A 670 -2.22 4.32 -22.51
CA MET A 670 -1.61 5.59 -22.12
C MET A 670 -1.29 5.68 -20.64
N VAL A 671 -1.95 4.87 -19.78
CA VAL A 671 -1.80 4.92 -18.32
C VAL A 671 -1.36 3.56 -17.77
N LEU A 672 -2.23 2.54 -17.80
CA LEU A 672 -2.01 1.29 -17.05
C LEU A 672 -0.80 0.49 -17.53
N SER A 673 -0.46 0.56 -18.83
CA SER A 673 0.67 -0.20 -19.38
C SER A 673 2.02 0.48 -19.20
N ARG A 674 2.03 1.73 -18.75
CA ARG A 674 3.24 2.57 -18.82
C ARG A 674 4.16 2.45 -17.61
N GLY A 675 3.66 2.05 -16.45
CA GLY A 675 4.45 2.14 -15.22
C GLY A 675 5.04 3.54 -15.05
N HIS A 676 6.33 3.62 -14.76
CA HIS A 676 7.10 4.87 -14.69
C HIS A 676 8.11 4.98 -15.84
N SER A 677 7.69 4.63 -17.07
CA SER A 677 8.57 4.65 -18.24
C SER A 677 8.73 6.04 -18.88
N GLU A 678 8.12 7.05 -18.31
CA GLU A 678 8.14 8.44 -18.76
C GLU A 678 7.67 9.39 -17.64
N ASP A 679 7.82 10.71 -17.82
CA ASP A 679 7.26 11.71 -16.90
C ASP A 679 5.74 11.57 -16.80
N LEU A 680 5.24 11.35 -15.56
CA LEU A 680 3.84 11.01 -15.31
C LEU A 680 2.89 12.19 -15.59
N ALA A 681 3.35 13.43 -15.39
CA ALA A 681 2.55 14.61 -15.71
C ALA A 681 2.41 14.77 -17.25
N ALA A 682 3.48 14.49 -18.00
CA ALA A 682 3.42 14.46 -19.46
C ALA A 682 2.53 13.31 -19.98
N MET A 683 2.60 12.14 -19.33
CA MET A 683 1.73 11.01 -19.64
C MET A 683 0.25 11.37 -19.42
N TYR A 684 -0.08 11.98 -18.29
CA TYR A 684 -1.45 12.41 -18.00
C TYR A 684 -1.94 13.46 -19.00
N ARG A 685 -1.13 14.50 -19.31
CA ARG A 685 -1.46 15.50 -20.36
C ARG A 685 -1.73 14.87 -21.70
N ARG A 686 -1.00 13.82 -22.06
CA ARG A 686 -1.22 13.10 -23.32
C ARG A 686 -2.54 12.30 -23.31
N PHE A 687 -2.92 11.74 -22.17
CA PHE A 687 -4.20 11.06 -21.98
C PHE A 687 -5.37 12.07 -21.96
N ARG A 688 -5.29 13.10 -21.12
CA ARG A 688 -6.39 14.03 -20.85
C ARG A 688 -6.46 15.21 -21.84
N GLY A 689 -5.33 15.61 -22.42
CA GLY A 689 -5.18 16.81 -23.27
C GLY A 689 -4.79 18.08 -22.52
N ARG A 690 -4.71 18.04 -21.17
CA ARG A 690 -4.35 19.16 -20.29
C ARG A 690 -3.88 18.62 -18.92
N ASP A 691 -3.42 19.51 -18.05
CA ASP A 691 -3.20 19.19 -16.64
C ASP A 691 -4.53 18.89 -15.90
N PRO A 692 -4.50 18.10 -14.83
CA PRO A 692 -5.69 17.85 -14.03
C PRO A 692 -6.19 19.12 -13.36
N VAL A 693 -7.49 19.20 -13.08
CA VAL A 693 -8.14 20.31 -12.36
C VAL A 693 -8.90 19.78 -11.15
N VAL A 694 -9.06 20.61 -10.12
CA VAL A 694 -9.64 20.20 -8.82
C VAL A 694 -11.17 20.20 -8.81
N GLU A 695 -11.80 20.87 -9.76
CA GLU A 695 -13.25 21.06 -9.80
C GLU A 695 -14.06 19.76 -9.78
N PRO A 696 -13.69 18.69 -10.54
CA PRO A 696 -14.40 17.42 -10.48
C PRO A 696 -14.39 16.79 -9.07
N LEU A 697 -13.27 16.84 -8.36
CA LEU A 697 -13.17 16.38 -6.97
C LEU A 697 -14.08 17.16 -6.03
N LEU A 698 -14.12 18.50 -6.16
CA LEU A 698 -15.01 19.33 -5.34
C LEU A 698 -16.49 19.01 -5.59
N GLU A 699 -16.87 18.75 -6.84
CA GLU A 699 -18.23 18.34 -7.20
C GLU A 699 -18.55 16.96 -6.63
N GLU A 700 -17.65 15.99 -6.77
CA GLU A 700 -17.79 14.61 -6.30
C GLU A 700 -18.00 14.57 -4.78
N ARG A 701 -17.23 15.36 -4.04
CA ARG A 701 -17.34 15.48 -2.57
C ARG A 701 -18.43 16.45 -2.10
N GLY A 702 -19.11 17.13 -3.02
CA GLY A 702 -20.12 18.15 -2.65
C GLY A 702 -19.55 19.27 -1.81
N LEU A 703 -18.32 19.69 -2.11
CA LEU A 703 -17.60 20.79 -1.47
C LEU A 703 -17.69 22.11 -2.28
N THR A 704 -18.34 22.11 -3.42
CA THR A 704 -18.65 23.33 -4.17
C THR A 704 -19.70 24.15 -3.44
N ALA A 705 -19.57 25.47 -3.47
CA ALA A 705 -20.65 26.35 -3.00
C ALA A 705 -21.95 26.02 -3.77
N PRO A 706 -23.13 26.00 -3.13
CA PRO A 706 -24.38 25.85 -3.85
C PRO A 706 -24.48 26.95 -4.91
N LYS A 707 -24.65 26.56 -6.17
CA LYS A 707 -24.86 27.45 -7.31
C LYS A 707 -26.13 28.24 -7.16
#